data_4f77c0fb5b80fb716475fca640ae866d
#
_entry.id   4f77c0fb5b80fb716475fca640ae866d
#
_cell.length_a   1.000
_cell.length_b   1.000
_cell.length_c   1.000
_cell.angle_alpha   90.00
_cell.angle_beta   90.00
_cell.angle_gamma   90.00
#
_symmetry.space_group_name_H-M   'P 1'
#
loop_
_entity.id
_entity.type
_entity.pdbx_description
1 polymer ?
#
loop_
_entity_poly.entity_id
_entity_poly.type
_entity_poly.pdbx_seq_one_letter_code
_entity_poly.pdbx_strand_id
1 'polypeptide(L)'
;MRLRDRLLPAAPVLDRAPAIEPGRATADHYRAVDGLRAVAVIAVMVFHLREGWLPGGLTGVDVFFVISGFVVTASVAQRQGGSFGDFVLAFYARRIARILPALALTVAVSAIAYALFIPSAWLGDTIAKTGLAAIFGLSNLVLAAGDDYFSVKAAFNVFTHTWSLGVEEQFYLLFPLIMYFGSKDAGAAGPRDRRVPILLALVAASFAAGALLSATRPTIAFYTLPARFWELGAGMLLCLTRARWTPWLAGAPRVATVIAAASAALLAAAFVEPLRFGFPVPWALLPVLGTLGLIAVAVASPATPVARLLATAPCVGTGRISYALYLWHWPVYVLMRWTVGLETAAQGLVAVAATVALATLSYRTVEMPARAWQRANRHAPAAVVRAGLAVALVLAVATGGMLKFKSAFMLGGTRDLATWYPEGRYTVPPQAGCAIAKQVVPRPDGVMTILRPTGCGTPAQGGRLIVAGDSHVGAYERMLWNYAYATGREVRTYWLAGCPMIGLRQEPATGACAAFEARLADELAEVLTPADIVFLPSLRLPRYVEQWGDSGYAAAASGAPDPDAVAVARSHLRRIAASGARIVFEAPKPLFKAPPMRCADWFNATNPVCAPGFAIDRSELEALRAPILARMAAAMRDLRQVSIWDPFPILCPETTCRAFRDGRPLLFDGDHVSGYANDVLLPSFAETMEAAFAAAAPRSSAALPAR
;
A
#
# COMPACT_ATOMS: atom_id res chain seq x y z
N MET A 1 23.69 61.93 -15.21
CA MET A 1 24.39 61.16 -16.25
C MET A 1 24.64 59.76 -15.71
N ARG A 2 23.84 58.81 -16.23
CA ARG A 2 24.02 57.33 -16.28
C ARG A 2 24.30 56.54 -15.01
N LEU A 3 23.19 56.15 -14.37
CA LEU A 3 23.05 55.03 -13.45
C LEU A 3 22.15 53.99 -14.16
N ARG A 4 22.70 53.20 -15.11
CA ARG A 4 21.87 52.24 -15.85
C ARG A 4 22.56 50.94 -16.31
N ASP A 5 23.77 50.63 -15.84
CA ASP A 5 24.53 49.47 -16.37
C ASP A 5 25.07 48.52 -15.31
N ARG A 6 24.29 48.20 -14.24
CA ARG A 6 24.68 47.14 -13.28
C ARG A 6 23.50 46.35 -12.72
N LEU A 7 22.62 45.78 -13.54
CA LEU A 7 21.66 44.79 -13.08
C LEU A 7 21.09 43.91 -14.21
N LEU A 8 21.94 43.16 -14.88
CA LEU A 8 21.54 41.92 -15.56
C LEU A 8 22.76 40.99 -15.62
N PRO A 9 22.79 39.84 -14.92
CA PRO A 9 23.79 38.83 -15.20
C PRO A 9 23.46 38.19 -16.56
N ALA A 10 24.49 38.13 -17.43
CA ALA A 10 24.42 37.51 -18.74
C ALA A 10 23.85 36.08 -18.65
N ALA A 11 22.96 35.73 -19.57
CA ALA A 11 22.48 34.37 -19.75
C ALA A 11 23.68 33.43 -19.91
N PRO A 12 23.65 32.22 -19.24
CA PRO A 12 24.72 31.27 -19.40
C PRO A 12 24.74 30.79 -20.86
N VAL A 13 25.84 31.03 -21.52
CA VAL A 13 26.19 30.45 -22.81
C VAL A 13 26.08 28.95 -22.68
N LEU A 14 25.29 28.31 -23.54
CA LEU A 14 25.23 26.86 -23.69
C LEU A 14 26.65 26.36 -23.99
N ASP A 15 27.30 25.78 -22.97
CA ASP A 15 28.62 25.20 -23.04
C ASP A 15 28.69 24.19 -24.20
N ARG A 16 29.47 24.50 -25.19
CA ARG A 16 29.94 23.54 -26.19
C ARG A 16 30.65 22.43 -25.45
N ALA A 17 30.17 21.20 -25.64
CA ALA A 17 30.80 20.02 -25.10
C ALA A 17 32.31 20.03 -25.39
N PRO A 18 33.22 19.86 -24.41
CA PRO A 18 34.63 19.77 -24.66
C PRO A 18 34.91 18.55 -25.55
N ALA A 19 35.72 18.73 -26.58
CA ALA A 19 36.23 17.66 -27.41
C ALA A 19 36.96 16.63 -26.53
N ILE A 20 36.60 15.36 -26.67
CA ILE A 20 37.21 14.24 -25.94
C ILE A 20 38.60 14.01 -26.45
N GLU A 21 39.62 14.40 -25.68
CA GLU A 21 41.00 13.94 -25.91
C GLU A 21 41.08 12.41 -25.63
N PRO A 22 41.69 11.63 -26.55
CA PRO A 22 41.92 10.22 -26.33
C PRO A 22 43.07 10.04 -25.30
N GLY A 23 42.73 9.78 -24.02
CA GLY A 23 43.75 9.46 -23.02
C GLY A 23 43.40 9.63 -21.55
N ARG A 24 42.26 10.19 -21.17
CA ARG A 24 41.81 10.21 -19.78
C ARG A 24 40.40 9.59 -19.69
N ALA A 25 40.35 8.31 -19.35
CA ALA A 25 39.13 7.62 -18.94
C ALA A 25 38.65 8.19 -17.57
N THR A 26 38.09 9.40 -17.59
CA THR A 26 37.10 9.82 -16.57
C THR A 26 35.91 8.87 -16.72
N ALA A 27 35.35 8.40 -15.63
CA ALA A 27 34.24 7.45 -15.60
C ALA A 27 33.21 7.79 -16.70
N ASP A 28 33.19 6.99 -17.77
CA ASP A 28 32.46 7.29 -19.00
C ASP A 28 30.99 7.47 -18.67
N HIS A 29 30.51 8.68 -18.90
CA HIS A 29 29.09 9.00 -18.76
C HIS A 29 28.38 8.45 -20.00
N TYR A 30 27.77 7.27 -19.82
CA TYR A 30 27.03 6.60 -20.89
C TYR A 30 25.68 7.28 -21.15
N ARG A 31 25.63 8.19 -22.13
CA ARG A 31 24.39 8.94 -22.47
C ARG A 31 23.20 8.03 -22.74
N ALA A 32 23.39 6.89 -23.39
CA ALA A 32 22.32 5.94 -23.66
C ALA A 32 21.79 5.25 -22.38
N VAL A 33 22.62 5.08 -21.33
CA VAL A 33 22.16 4.57 -20.02
C VAL A 33 21.29 5.60 -19.31
N ASP A 34 21.61 6.89 -19.41
CA ASP A 34 20.68 7.92 -18.92
C ASP A 34 19.35 7.89 -19.69
N GLY A 35 19.39 7.71 -21.03
CA GLY A 35 18.17 7.54 -21.82
C GLY A 35 17.35 6.30 -21.41
N LEU A 36 18.02 5.21 -21.06
CA LEU A 36 17.34 4.02 -20.55
C LEU A 36 16.65 4.29 -19.19
N ARG A 37 17.27 5.10 -18.33
CA ARG A 37 16.62 5.58 -17.08
C ARG A 37 15.38 6.43 -17.36
N ALA A 38 15.38 7.22 -18.45
CA ALA A 38 14.20 7.97 -18.88
C ALA A 38 13.06 7.03 -19.27
N VAL A 39 13.35 6.00 -20.07
CA VAL A 39 12.36 4.98 -20.47
C VAL A 39 11.76 4.30 -19.21
N ALA A 40 12.62 3.90 -18.29
CA ALA A 40 12.19 3.24 -17.05
C ALA A 40 11.27 4.13 -16.19
N VAL A 41 11.64 5.41 -15.95
CA VAL A 41 10.80 6.28 -15.10
C VAL A 41 9.49 6.65 -15.77
N ILE A 42 9.48 6.84 -17.10
CA ILE A 42 8.25 7.10 -17.85
C ILE A 42 7.30 5.90 -17.77
N ALA A 43 7.82 4.67 -17.93
CA ALA A 43 7.01 3.46 -17.79
C ALA A 43 6.34 3.36 -16.42
N VAL A 44 7.12 3.58 -15.34
CA VAL A 44 6.59 3.61 -13.97
C VAL A 44 5.54 4.70 -13.77
N MET A 45 5.80 5.92 -14.27
CA MET A 45 4.85 7.03 -14.15
C MET A 45 3.55 6.76 -14.89
N VAL A 46 3.60 6.20 -16.09
CA VAL A 46 2.41 5.84 -16.89
C VAL A 46 1.59 4.75 -16.20
N PHE A 47 2.25 3.71 -15.70
CA PHE A 47 1.61 2.65 -14.92
C PHE A 47 0.85 3.22 -13.71
N HIS A 48 1.50 4.04 -12.89
CA HIS A 48 0.89 4.62 -11.70
C HIS A 48 -0.19 5.68 -11.99
N LEU A 49 -0.10 6.33 -13.17
CA LEU A 49 -1.13 7.26 -13.61
C LEU A 49 -2.39 6.51 -14.03
N ARG A 50 -2.22 5.46 -14.84
CA ARG A 50 -3.31 4.61 -15.34
C ARG A 50 -2.76 3.25 -15.75
N GLU A 51 -2.93 2.25 -14.90
CA GLU A 51 -2.41 0.90 -15.08
C GLU A 51 -2.78 0.30 -16.45
N GLY A 52 -4.03 0.47 -16.88
CA GLY A 52 -4.50 -0.05 -18.17
C GLY A 52 -3.79 0.51 -19.41
N TRP A 53 -3.03 1.62 -19.31
CA TRP A 53 -2.25 2.15 -20.43
C TRP A 53 -0.93 1.41 -20.65
N LEU A 54 -0.31 0.94 -19.57
CA LEU A 54 0.97 0.23 -19.61
C LEU A 54 1.04 -0.79 -18.46
N PRO A 55 0.29 -1.90 -18.56
CA PRO A 55 0.05 -2.80 -17.42
C PRO A 55 1.31 -3.40 -16.77
N GLY A 56 2.37 -3.57 -17.56
CA GLY A 56 3.67 -4.01 -17.06
C GLY A 56 4.66 -2.89 -16.73
N GLY A 57 4.24 -1.61 -16.79
CA GLY A 57 5.13 -0.45 -16.62
C GLY A 57 5.82 -0.38 -15.26
N LEU A 58 5.27 -1.03 -14.23
CA LEU A 58 5.91 -1.25 -12.94
C LEU A 58 7.32 -1.85 -13.07
N THR A 59 7.56 -2.70 -14.07
CA THR A 59 8.87 -3.34 -14.31
C THR A 59 9.99 -2.37 -14.71
N GLY A 60 9.67 -1.07 -14.88
CA GLY A 60 10.67 -0.02 -14.93
C GLY A 60 11.55 0.05 -13.67
N VAL A 61 11.07 -0.45 -12.53
CA VAL A 61 11.87 -0.58 -11.30
C VAL A 61 12.97 -1.63 -11.47
N ASP A 62 12.67 -2.76 -12.13
CA ASP A 62 13.64 -3.82 -12.43
C ASP A 62 14.74 -3.29 -13.35
N VAL A 63 14.37 -2.45 -14.32
CA VAL A 63 15.34 -1.73 -15.17
C VAL A 63 16.28 -0.85 -14.32
N PHE A 64 15.72 -0.12 -13.33
CA PHE A 64 16.54 0.69 -12.42
C PHE A 64 17.47 -0.17 -11.57
N PHE A 65 17.06 -1.32 -11.09
CA PHE A 65 17.90 -2.20 -10.29
C PHE A 65 19.11 -2.69 -11.10
N VAL A 66 18.93 -3.12 -12.35
CA VAL A 66 20.03 -3.53 -13.23
C VAL A 66 20.97 -2.35 -13.51
N ILE A 67 20.45 -1.17 -13.85
CA ILE A 67 21.24 0.04 -14.10
C ILE A 67 22.02 0.41 -12.83
N SER A 68 21.40 0.34 -11.65
CA SER A 68 22.03 0.67 -10.39
C SER A 68 23.21 -0.27 -10.10
N GLY A 69 23.01 -1.58 -10.24
CA GLY A 69 24.07 -2.57 -10.12
C GLY A 69 25.26 -2.27 -11.04
N PHE A 70 25.00 -1.96 -12.32
CA PHE A 70 26.04 -1.62 -13.30
C PHE A 70 26.77 -0.33 -12.97
N VAL A 71 26.05 0.78 -12.79
CA VAL A 71 26.63 2.13 -12.62
C VAL A 71 27.38 2.25 -11.29
N VAL A 72 26.83 1.66 -10.21
CA VAL A 72 27.48 1.70 -8.89
C VAL A 72 28.80 0.93 -8.95
N THR A 73 28.82 -0.25 -9.58
CA THR A 73 30.03 -1.05 -9.78
C THR A 73 31.05 -0.28 -10.63
N ALA A 74 30.64 0.31 -11.74
CA ALA A 74 31.52 1.12 -12.59
C ALA A 74 32.17 2.29 -11.82
N SER A 75 31.45 2.91 -10.90
CA SER A 75 31.94 4.05 -10.08
C SER A 75 33.06 3.70 -9.10
N VAL A 76 33.26 2.42 -8.78
CA VAL A 76 34.26 1.97 -7.80
C VAL A 76 35.25 0.94 -8.35
N ALA A 77 34.96 0.36 -9.53
CA ALA A 77 35.76 -0.74 -10.09
C ALA A 77 37.27 -0.40 -10.30
N GLN A 78 37.60 0.88 -10.48
CA GLN A 78 38.97 1.36 -10.71
C GLN A 78 39.70 1.80 -9.41
N ARG A 79 39.01 1.77 -8.25
CA ARG A 79 39.63 2.19 -6.99
C ARG A 79 40.38 1.01 -6.38
N GLN A 80 41.70 1.10 -6.38
CA GLN A 80 42.59 0.15 -5.70
C GLN A 80 43.31 0.86 -4.55
N GLY A 81 43.45 0.20 -3.40
CA GLY A 81 44.17 0.68 -2.22
C GLY A 81 43.29 1.40 -1.18
N GLY A 82 43.87 1.59 0.00
CA GLY A 82 43.22 2.17 1.17
C GLY A 82 42.64 1.12 2.14
N SER A 83 42.24 1.57 3.33
CA SER A 83 41.57 0.72 4.33
C SER A 83 40.12 0.47 3.92
N PHE A 84 39.50 -0.58 4.49
CA PHE A 84 38.07 -0.84 4.32
C PHE A 84 37.22 0.34 4.80
N GLY A 85 37.60 0.96 5.92
CA GLY A 85 36.92 2.13 6.46
C GLY A 85 36.91 3.32 5.49
N ASP A 86 38.06 3.61 4.86
CA ASP A 86 38.15 4.70 3.87
C ASP A 86 37.30 4.41 2.63
N PHE A 87 37.30 3.16 2.18
CA PHE A 87 36.47 2.73 1.06
C PHE A 87 34.97 2.92 1.36
N VAL A 88 34.53 2.44 2.53
CA VAL A 88 33.13 2.55 3.02
C VAL A 88 32.70 4.01 3.18
N LEU A 89 33.52 4.83 3.87
CA LEU A 89 33.21 6.24 4.08
C LEU A 89 33.10 7.00 2.76
N ALA A 90 34.04 6.76 1.85
CA ALA A 90 34.02 7.40 0.53
C ALA A 90 32.83 6.92 -0.33
N PHE A 91 32.43 5.66 -0.19
CA PHE A 91 31.26 5.11 -0.86
C PHE A 91 29.97 5.78 -0.35
N TYR A 92 29.73 5.73 0.97
CA TYR A 92 28.53 6.30 1.55
C TYR A 92 28.43 7.81 1.43
N ALA A 93 29.54 8.55 1.52
CA ALA A 93 29.51 9.99 1.28
C ALA A 93 28.93 10.36 -0.10
N ARG A 94 29.26 9.56 -1.13
CA ARG A 94 28.71 9.76 -2.48
C ARG A 94 27.25 9.36 -2.58
N ARG A 95 26.84 8.27 -1.93
CA ARG A 95 25.44 7.79 -1.95
C ARG A 95 24.53 8.74 -1.19
N ILE A 96 24.91 9.12 0.03
CA ILE A 96 24.18 10.07 0.86
C ILE A 96 23.95 11.39 0.10
N ALA A 97 24.98 11.98 -0.46
CA ALA A 97 24.85 13.24 -1.20
C ALA A 97 24.00 13.13 -2.47
N ARG A 98 23.85 11.93 -3.03
CA ARG A 98 23.03 11.67 -4.21
C ARG A 98 21.56 11.38 -3.88
N ILE A 99 21.28 10.68 -2.80
CA ILE A 99 19.97 10.10 -2.51
C ILE A 99 19.24 10.92 -1.44
N LEU A 100 19.89 11.11 -0.29
CA LEU A 100 19.23 11.66 0.91
C LEU A 100 18.64 13.06 0.74
N PRO A 101 19.28 14.05 0.08
CA PRO A 101 18.73 15.40 0.01
C PRO A 101 17.38 15.49 -0.68
N ALA A 102 17.23 14.82 -1.83
CA ALA A 102 15.96 14.78 -2.56
C ALA A 102 14.91 13.93 -1.84
N LEU A 103 15.32 12.78 -1.29
CA LEU A 103 14.44 11.94 -0.48
C LEU A 103 13.92 12.70 0.74
N ALA A 104 14.80 13.41 1.46
CA ALA A 104 14.44 14.20 2.63
C ALA A 104 13.40 15.29 2.30
N LEU A 105 13.62 16.02 1.22
CA LEU A 105 12.66 17.03 0.75
C LEU A 105 11.31 16.39 0.40
N THR A 106 11.35 15.31 -0.38
CA THR A 106 10.10 14.65 -0.81
C THR A 106 9.34 14.05 0.37
N VAL A 107 10.03 13.37 1.29
CA VAL A 107 9.41 12.81 2.50
C VAL A 107 8.80 13.91 3.37
N ALA A 108 9.52 15.02 3.60
CA ALA A 108 9.03 16.15 4.39
C ALA A 108 7.76 16.76 3.78
N VAL A 109 7.80 17.11 2.49
CA VAL A 109 6.65 17.70 1.80
C VAL A 109 5.48 16.74 1.71
N SER A 110 5.73 15.45 1.44
CA SER A 110 4.69 14.43 1.41
C SER A 110 4.06 14.21 2.79
N ALA A 111 4.85 14.26 3.87
CA ALA A 111 4.34 14.16 5.23
C ALA A 111 3.46 15.35 5.60
N ILE A 112 3.86 16.57 5.22
CA ILE A 112 3.07 17.79 5.40
C ILE A 112 1.74 17.66 4.64
N ALA A 113 1.79 17.34 3.36
CA ALA A 113 0.60 17.22 2.52
C ALA A 113 -0.33 16.10 3.02
N TYR A 114 0.23 14.95 3.41
CA TYR A 114 -0.53 13.88 4.04
C TYR A 114 -1.20 14.33 5.35
N ALA A 115 -0.49 15.07 6.20
CA ALA A 115 -1.04 15.55 7.47
C ALA A 115 -2.18 16.57 7.26
N LEU A 116 -2.11 17.38 6.22
CA LEU A 116 -3.10 18.41 5.92
C LEU A 116 -4.37 17.85 5.26
N PHE A 117 -4.24 16.90 4.34
CA PHE A 117 -5.33 16.53 3.41
C PHE A 117 -5.88 15.10 3.56
N ILE A 118 -5.12 14.14 4.09
CA ILE A 118 -5.57 12.74 4.15
C ILE A 118 -5.94 12.36 5.59
N PRO A 119 -7.17 11.91 5.91
CA PRO A 119 -7.57 11.54 7.26
C PRO A 119 -6.77 10.37 7.83
N SER A 120 -6.56 10.36 9.15
CA SER A 120 -5.86 9.25 9.85
C SER A 120 -6.69 7.99 9.92
N ALA A 121 -8.00 8.13 9.90
CA ALA A 121 -8.94 7.08 10.21
C ALA A 121 -8.87 5.86 9.28
N TRP A 122 -8.51 6.07 8.00
CA TRP A 122 -8.57 5.01 7.00
C TRP A 122 -7.30 4.18 6.88
N LEU A 123 -6.14 4.85 6.89
CA LEU A 123 -4.87 4.21 6.51
C LEU A 123 -3.94 3.97 7.71
N GLY A 124 -4.40 4.36 8.90
CA GLY A 124 -3.81 4.01 10.18
C GLY A 124 -2.31 4.25 10.31
N ASP A 125 -1.69 3.45 11.16
CA ASP A 125 -0.26 3.53 11.49
C ASP A 125 0.67 3.16 10.34
N THR A 126 0.20 2.44 9.32
CA THR A 126 1.06 1.93 8.24
C THR A 126 1.72 3.05 7.46
N ILE A 127 1.00 4.15 7.15
CA ILE A 127 1.59 5.29 6.43
C ILE A 127 2.68 5.96 7.28
N ALA A 128 2.40 6.18 8.58
CA ALA A 128 3.37 6.79 9.47
C ALA A 128 4.63 5.93 9.60
N LYS A 129 4.47 4.61 9.78
CA LYS A 129 5.57 3.64 9.83
C LYS A 129 6.35 3.61 8.52
N THR A 130 5.66 3.62 7.36
CA THR A 130 6.31 3.63 6.04
C THR A 130 7.12 4.90 5.83
N GLY A 131 6.56 6.08 6.18
CA GLY A 131 7.24 7.36 6.03
C GLY A 131 8.50 7.47 6.90
N LEU A 132 8.44 7.04 8.16
CA LEU A 132 9.61 6.98 9.05
C LEU A 132 10.65 5.98 8.55
N ALA A 133 10.20 4.79 8.14
CA ALA A 133 11.07 3.74 7.62
C ALA A 133 11.75 4.15 6.30
N ALA A 134 11.09 4.97 5.46
CA ALA A 134 11.66 5.47 4.21
C ALA A 134 12.92 6.30 4.41
N ILE A 135 13.02 7.05 5.51
CA ILE A 135 14.19 7.87 5.85
C ILE A 135 15.45 7.00 6.07
N PHE A 136 15.24 5.76 6.53
CA PHE A 136 16.30 4.81 6.87
C PHE A 136 16.43 3.66 5.86
N GLY A 137 15.77 3.73 4.71
CA GLY A 137 15.80 2.66 3.70
C GLY A 137 15.14 1.35 4.14
N LEU A 138 14.12 1.42 5.01
CA LEU A 138 13.43 0.25 5.59
C LEU A 138 11.94 0.17 5.24
N SER A 139 11.44 1.05 4.38
CA SER A 139 10.01 1.11 4.01
C SER A 139 9.51 -0.20 3.37
N ASN A 140 10.35 -0.87 2.60
CA ASN A 140 10.05 -2.17 2.00
C ASN A 140 9.76 -3.26 3.06
N LEU A 141 10.41 -3.24 4.21
CA LEU A 141 10.18 -4.21 5.29
C LEU A 141 8.84 -3.94 5.99
N VAL A 142 8.47 -2.67 6.17
CA VAL A 142 7.16 -2.29 6.71
C VAL A 142 6.04 -2.74 5.78
N LEU A 143 6.21 -2.53 4.48
CA LEU A 143 5.22 -2.92 3.48
C LEU A 143 5.16 -4.45 3.29
N ALA A 144 6.28 -5.15 3.38
CA ALA A 144 6.32 -6.61 3.31
C ALA A 144 5.61 -7.31 4.49
N ALA A 145 5.56 -6.64 5.65
CA ALA A 145 4.85 -7.14 6.84
C ALA A 145 3.35 -6.75 6.86
N GLY A 146 2.91 -5.93 5.93
CA GLY A 146 1.57 -5.37 5.87
C GLY A 146 0.77 -5.82 4.64
N ASP A 147 0.25 -4.84 3.92
CA ASP A 147 -0.66 -5.06 2.80
C ASP A 147 0.06 -5.37 1.48
N ASP A 148 -0.64 -6.06 0.57
CA ASP A 148 -0.20 -6.22 -0.81
C ASP A 148 0.02 -4.86 -1.50
N TYR A 149 1.03 -4.80 -2.39
CA TYR A 149 1.34 -3.60 -3.18
C TYR A 149 0.14 -3.11 -4.02
N PHE A 150 -0.65 -4.04 -4.53
CA PHE A 150 -1.85 -3.75 -5.33
C PHE A 150 -3.10 -3.50 -4.48
N SER A 151 -2.97 -3.42 -3.15
CA SER A 151 -4.09 -3.11 -2.28
C SER A 151 -4.49 -1.64 -2.38
N VAL A 152 -5.76 -1.36 -2.14
CA VAL A 152 -6.29 0.01 -2.06
C VAL A 152 -5.53 0.86 -1.03
N LYS A 153 -5.15 0.26 0.10
CA LYS A 153 -4.37 0.95 1.14
C LYS A 153 -3.00 1.40 0.63
N ALA A 154 -2.31 0.55 -0.13
CA ALA A 154 -1.03 0.89 -0.75
C ALA A 154 -1.18 2.03 -1.76
N ALA A 155 -2.28 2.07 -2.53
CA ALA A 155 -2.58 3.10 -3.52
C ALA A 155 -2.76 4.51 -2.93
N PHE A 156 -3.13 4.63 -1.65
CA PHE A 156 -3.27 5.91 -0.93
C PHE A 156 -2.14 6.21 0.07
N ASN A 157 -1.16 5.32 0.24
CA ASN A 157 0.01 5.59 1.05
C ASN A 157 1.03 6.41 0.25
N VAL A 158 1.19 7.68 0.59
CA VAL A 158 2.08 8.63 -0.11
C VAL A 158 3.57 8.21 -0.14
N PHE A 159 3.95 7.22 0.65
CA PHE A 159 5.32 6.71 0.77
C PHE A 159 5.51 5.33 0.13
N THR A 160 4.48 4.69 -0.43
CA THR A 160 4.59 3.31 -0.97
C THR A 160 5.76 3.16 -1.92
N HIS A 161 5.93 4.08 -2.89
CA HIS A 161 7.00 4.00 -3.90
C HIS A 161 8.42 3.94 -3.32
N THR A 162 8.63 4.32 -2.06
CA THR A 162 9.96 4.28 -1.42
C THR A 162 10.46 2.85 -1.13
N TRP A 163 9.61 1.83 -1.34
CA TRP A 163 10.00 0.44 -1.14
C TRP A 163 11.22 0.03 -1.97
N SER A 164 11.28 0.44 -3.24
CA SER A 164 12.38 0.09 -4.13
C SER A 164 13.70 0.73 -3.70
N LEU A 165 13.63 1.96 -3.15
CA LEU A 165 14.78 2.61 -2.53
C LEU A 165 15.25 1.83 -1.29
N GLY A 166 14.33 1.27 -0.49
CA GLY A 166 14.68 0.40 0.62
C GLY A 166 15.48 -0.82 0.18
N VAL A 167 15.07 -1.49 -0.90
CA VAL A 167 15.82 -2.61 -1.49
C VAL A 167 17.21 -2.14 -1.96
N GLU A 168 17.29 -0.99 -2.63
CA GLU A 168 18.55 -0.42 -3.12
C GLU A 168 19.50 -0.01 -1.99
N GLU A 169 18.99 0.60 -0.91
CA GLU A 169 19.79 0.97 0.27
C GLU A 169 20.34 -0.28 1.00
N GLN A 170 19.53 -1.31 1.14
CA GLN A 170 19.98 -2.60 1.70
C GLN A 170 21.03 -3.28 0.81
N PHE A 171 20.88 -3.19 -0.51
CA PHE A 171 21.94 -3.61 -1.43
C PHE A 171 23.24 -2.83 -1.19
N TYR A 172 23.18 -1.51 -0.93
CA TYR A 172 24.37 -0.71 -0.62
C TYR A 172 25.06 -1.09 0.69
N LEU A 173 24.40 -1.80 1.61
CA LEU A 173 25.06 -2.38 2.78
C LEU A 173 25.94 -3.58 2.40
N LEU A 174 25.50 -4.40 1.46
CA LEU A 174 26.25 -5.58 0.99
C LEU A 174 27.32 -5.23 -0.04
N PHE A 175 27.08 -4.22 -0.86
CA PHE A 175 27.94 -3.85 -1.98
C PHE A 175 29.41 -3.58 -1.61
N PRO A 176 29.75 -2.78 -0.57
CA PRO A 176 31.13 -2.55 -0.16
C PRO A 176 31.84 -3.82 0.29
N LEU A 177 31.15 -4.74 0.95
CA LEU A 177 31.71 -6.03 1.38
C LEU A 177 32.12 -6.88 0.18
N ILE A 178 31.22 -7.03 -0.80
CA ILE A 178 31.48 -7.80 -2.03
C ILE A 178 32.65 -7.17 -2.81
N MET A 179 32.64 -5.87 -2.99
CA MET A 179 33.63 -5.18 -3.83
C MET A 179 35.01 -5.11 -3.18
N TYR A 180 35.09 -4.92 -1.86
CA TYR A 180 36.37 -4.81 -1.17
C TYR A 180 37.02 -6.16 -0.87
N PHE A 181 36.27 -7.07 -0.23
CA PHE A 181 36.82 -8.36 0.17
C PHE A 181 36.95 -9.35 -1.00
N GLY A 182 36.07 -9.27 -1.99
CA GLY A 182 36.19 -10.06 -3.21
C GLY A 182 37.39 -9.70 -4.08
N SER A 183 38.00 -8.50 -3.88
CA SER A 183 39.22 -8.07 -4.60
C SER A 183 40.52 -8.40 -3.87
N LYS A 184 40.47 -8.79 -2.59
CA LYS A 184 41.65 -9.06 -1.76
C LYS A 184 41.98 -10.56 -1.69
N ASP A 185 42.88 -11.01 -2.53
CA ASP A 185 43.74 -12.17 -2.25
C ASP A 185 45.03 -11.97 -3.05
N ALA A 186 45.95 -11.21 -2.47
CA ALA A 186 47.34 -11.09 -2.95
C ALA A 186 48.23 -12.05 -2.11
N GLY A 187 48.01 -13.34 -2.26
CA GLY A 187 48.99 -14.34 -1.86
C GLY A 187 49.97 -14.59 -3.01
N ALA A 188 51.08 -15.29 -2.75
CA ALA A 188 52.20 -15.57 -3.64
C ALA A 188 51.87 -16.19 -5.04
N ALA A 189 50.59 -16.43 -5.35
CA ALA A 189 50.12 -17.00 -6.61
C ALA A 189 49.39 -15.98 -7.54
N GLY A 190 49.46 -14.66 -7.23
CA GLY A 190 48.78 -13.61 -7.98
C GLY A 190 47.35 -13.35 -7.50
N PRO A 191 46.80 -12.11 -7.73
CA PRO A 191 45.48 -11.73 -7.26
C PRO A 191 44.39 -12.48 -8.02
N ARG A 192 43.73 -13.43 -7.37
CA ARG A 192 42.49 -14.03 -7.90
C ARG A 192 41.31 -13.12 -7.51
N ASP A 193 40.72 -12.48 -8.51
CA ASP A 193 39.48 -11.71 -8.34
C ASP A 193 38.32 -12.68 -8.10
N ARG A 194 37.86 -12.78 -6.84
CA ARG A 194 36.74 -13.63 -6.42
C ARG A 194 35.37 -12.95 -6.52
N ARG A 195 35.29 -11.67 -6.94
CA ARG A 195 34.04 -10.96 -7.05
C ARG A 195 33.06 -11.63 -7.98
N VAL A 196 33.51 -12.10 -9.14
CA VAL A 196 32.63 -12.75 -10.13
C VAL A 196 32.01 -14.06 -9.60
N PRO A 197 32.78 -15.03 -9.07
CA PRO A 197 32.19 -16.26 -8.54
C PRO A 197 31.31 -16.03 -7.31
N ILE A 198 31.67 -15.11 -6.41
CA ILE A 198 30.80 -14.73 -5.27
C ILE A 198 29.46 -14.16 -5.79
N LEU A 199 29.51 -13.25 -6.75
CA LEU A 199 28.30 -12.66 -7.32
C LEU A 199 27.45 -13.68 -8.06
N LEU A 200 28.04 -14.60 -8.81
CA LEU A 200 27.29 -15.67 -9.47
C LEU A 200 26.54 -16.54 -8.45
N ALA A 201 27.18 -16.90 -7.34
CA ALA A 201 26.54 -17.66 -6.28
C ALA A 201 25.39 -16.87 -5.62
N LEU A 202 25.59 -15.58 -5.32
CA LEU A 202 24.57 -14.72 -4.71
C LEU A 202 23.40 -14.48 -5.67
N VAL A 203 23.65 -14.23 -6.96
CA VAL A 203 22.63 -14.07 -7.99
C VAL A 203 21.80 -15.34 -8.15
N ALA A 204 22.45 -16.52 -8.22
CA ALA A 204 21.75 -17.80 -8.30
C ALA A 204 20.90 -18.08 -7.05
N ALA A 205 21.44 -17.83 -5.86
CA ALA A 205 20.72 -18.00 -4.59
C ALA A 205 19.51 -17.05 -4.50
N SER A 206 19.69 -15.77 -4.88
CA SER A 206 18.62 -14.78 -4.90
C SER A 206 17.54 -15.09 -5.94
N PHE A 207 17.93 -15.56 -7.11
CA PHE A 207 16.97 -16.01 -8.14
C PHE A 207 16.15 -17.20 -7.66
N ALA A 208 16.78 -18.20 -7.04
CA ALA A 208 16.10 -19.35 -6.46
C ALA A 208 15.15 -18.94 -5.32
N ALA A 209 15.59 -18.02 -4.44
CA ALA A 209 14.75 -17.46 -3.39
C ALA A 209 13.56 -16.68 -3.99
N GLY A 210 13.80 -15.90 -5.04
CA GLY A 210 12.76 -15.20 -5.79
C GLY A 210 11.72 -16.17 -6.39
N ALA A 211 12.17 -17.25 -7.01
CA ALA A 211 11.27 -18.27 -7.58
C ALA A 211 10.40 -18.94 -6.50
N LEU A 212 11.02 -19.35 -5.38
CA LEU A 212 10.30 -19.97 -4.26
C LEU A 212 9.30 -19.01 -3.63
N LEU A 213 9.72 -17.78 -3.33
CA LEU A 213 8.88 -16.80 -2.66
C LEU A 213 7.78 -16.26 -3.57
N SER A 214 8.00 -16.10 -4.88
CA SER A 214 6.97 -15.72 -5.83
C SER A 214 5.79 -16.70 -5.84
N ALA A 215 6.06 -17.98 -5.63
CA ALA A 215 5.04 -19.03 -5.56
C ALA A 215 4.37 -19.16 -4.19
N THR A 216 5.10 -18.90 -3.10
CA THR A 216 4.65 -19.21 -1.73
C THR A 216 4.26 -17.99 -0.91
N ARG A 217 4.95 -16.85 -1.12
CA ARG A 217 4.78 -15.59 -0.38
C ARG A 217 5.03 -14.38 -1.31
N PRO A 218 4.13 -14.09 -2.26
CA PRO A 218 4.34 -13.08 -3.32
C PRO A 218 4.64 -11.69 -2.77
N THR A 219 3.97 -11.25 -1.71
CA THR A 219 4.24 -9.96 -1.07
C THR A 219 5.69 -9.85 -0.55
N ILE A 220 6.21 -10.90 0.08
CA ILE A 220 7.60 -10.93 0.55
C ILE A 220 8.57 -10.96 -0.64
N ALA A 221 8.25 -11.73 -1.69
CA ALA A 221 9.06 -11.76 -2.92
C ALA A 221 9.15 -10.38 -3.58
N PHE A 222 8.05 -9.66 -3.63
CA PHE A 222 7.97 -8.34 -4.24
C PHE A 222 8.86 -7.31 -3.53
N TYR A 223 8.77 -7.24 -2.20
CA TYR A 223 9.35 -6.14 -1.42
C TYR A 223 10.78 -6.39 -0.91
N THR A 224 11.30 -7.62 -0.88
CA THR A 224 12.51 -7.90 -0.11
C THR A 224 13.76 -8.17 -0.96
N LEU A 225 14.91 -7.67 -0.48
CA LEU A 225 16.19 -7.81 -1.16
C LEU A 225 16.58 -9.28 -1.48
N PRO A 226 16.35 -10.29 -0.62
CA PRO A 226 16.70 -11.67 -0.96
C PRO A 226 16.09 -12.19 -2.26
N ALA A 227 14.88 -11.76 -2.60
CA ALA A 227 14.19 -12.15 -3.82
C ALA A 227 14.53 -11.24 -5.03
N ARG A 228 15.14 -10.07 -4.79
CA ARG A 228 15.39 -9.02 -5.80
C ARG A 228 16.88 -8.75 -6.07
N PHE A 229 17.80 -9.25 -5.23
CA PHE A 229 19.23 -8.99 -5.36
C PHE A 229 19.79 -9.43 -6.73
N TRP A 230 19.24 -10.49 -7.32
CA TRP A 230 19.69 -11.02 -8.61
C TRP A 230 19.66 -9.99 -9.75
N GLU A 231 18.75 -9.05 -9.72
CA GLU A 231 18.60 -7.97 -10.72
C GLU A 231 19.77 -6.98 -10.62
N LEU A 232 20.05 -6.49 -9.40
CA LEU A 232 21.20 -5.63 -9.11
C LEU A 232 22.51 -6.38 -9.36
N GLY A 233 22.60 -7.64 -8.92
CA GLY A 233 23.75 -8.51 -9.10
C GLY A 233 24.07 -8.80 -10.57
N ALA A 234 23.05 -8.96 -11.42
CA ALA A 234 23.20 -9.11 -12.87
C ALA A 234 23.86 -7.87 -13.50
N GLY A 235 23.43 -6.65 -13.09
CA GLY A 235 24.08 -5.40 -13.48
C GLY A 235 25.56 -5.33 -13.03
N MET A 236 25.85 -5.76 -11.79
CA MET A 236 27.23 -5.85 -11.30
C MET A 236 28.09 -6.81 -12.14
N LEU A 237 27.56 -8.01 -12.41
CA LEU A 237 28.26 -9.02 -13.23
C LEU A 237 28.57 -8.49 -14.63
N LEU A 238 27.61 -7.83 -15.27
CA LEU A 238 27.82 -7.21 -16.57
C LEU A 238 28.98 -6.21 -16.53
N CYS A 239 29.04 -5.37 -15.48
CA CYS A 239 30.13 -4.40 -15.31
C CYS A 239 31.49 -5.06 -15.08
N LEU A 240 31.59 -6.04 -14.17
CA LEU A 240 32.84 -6.70 -13.82
C LEU A 240 33.43 -7.55 -14.96
N THR A 241 32.57 -8.09 -15.81
CA THR A 241 32.98 -8.92 -16.94
C THR A 241 33.18 -8.12 -18.23
N ARG A 242 33.01 -6.79 -18.21
CA ARG A 242 33.00 -5.92 -19.41
C ARG A 242 34.25 -6.07 -20.30
N ALA A 243 35.41 -6.30 -19.74
CA ALA A 243 36.65 -6.47 -20.51
C ALA A 243 36.61 -7.70 -21.44
N ARG A 244 35.76 -8.69 -21.15
CA ARG A 244 35.64 -9.94 -21.94
C ARG A 244 34.69 -9.77 -23.12
N TRP A 245 33.55 -9.09 -22.97
CA TRP A 245 32.51 -9.02 -23.96
C TRP A 245 32.56 -7.74 -24.83
N THR A 246 33.10 -6.61 -24.31
CA THR A 246 33.13 -5.32 -25.03
C THR A 246 33.89 -5.41 -26.36
N PRO A 247 35.12 -5.99 -26.44
CA PRO A 247 35.84 -6.07 -27.70
C PRO A 247 35.11 -6.92 -28.74
N TRP A 248 34.51 -8.03 -28.31
CA TRP A 248 33.76 -8.91 -29.19
C TRP A 248 32.54 -8.20 -29.77
N LEU A 249 31.74 -7.54 -28.94
CA LEU A 249 30.51 -6.86 -29.38
C LEU A 249 30.83 -5.62 -30.24
N ALA A 250 31.91 -4.90 -29.94
CA ALA A 250 32.37 -3.77 -30.74
C ALA A 250 32.83 -4.21 -32.14
N GLY A 251 33.44 -5.40 -32.25
CA GLY A 251 33.85 -5.99 -33.52
C GLY A 251 32.72 -6.57 -34.38
N ALA A 252 31.48 -6.68 -33.82
CA ALA A 252 30.36 -7.33 -34.43
C ALA A 252 29.11 -6.40 -34.55
N PRO A 253 29.12 -5.34 -35.35
CA PRO A 253 28.09 -4.29 -35.35
C PRO A 253 26.70 -4.81 -35.76
N ARG A 254 26.63 -5.81 -36.62
CA ARG A 254 25.36 -6.46 -37.00
C ARG A 254 24.76 -7.20 -35.80
N VAL A 255 25.56 -7.95 -35.06
CA VAL A 255 25.16 -8.66 -33.84
C VAL A 255 24.70 -7.65 -32.77
N ALA A 256 25.46 -6.56 -32.59
CA ALA A 256 25.07 -5.50 -31.67
C ALA A 256 23.70 -4.88 -32.01
N THR A 257 23.40 -4.69 -33.30
CA THR A 257 22.10 -4.18 -33.74
C THR A 257 20.99 -5.18 -33.47
N VAL A 258 21.20 -6.47 -33.71
CA VAL A 258 20.22 -7.53 -33.40
C VAL A 258 19.96 -7.60 -31.90
N ILE A 259 21.02 -7.59 -31.08
CA ILE A 259 20.90 -7.59 -29.61
C ILE A 259 20.13 -6.35 -29.14
N ALA A 260 20.41 -5.17 -29.70
CA ALA A 260 19.69 -3.93 -29.34
C ALA A 260 18.19 -4.02 -29.65
N ALA A 261 17.84 -4.54 -30.85
CA ALA A 261 16.45 -4.71 -31.27
C ALA A 261 15.70 -5.76 -30.40
N ALA A 262 16.32 -6.92 -30.18
CA ALA A 262 15.76 -7.96 -29.32
C ALA A 262 15.57 -7.48 -27.87
N SER A 263 16.56 -6.77 -27.33
CA SER A 263 16.50 -6.21 -25.97
C SER A 263 15.42 -5.13 -25.84
N ALA A 264 15.26 -4.27 -26.85
CA ALA A 264 14.17 -3.29 -26.89
C ALA A 264 12.79 -3.97 -26.96
N ALA A 265 12.68 -5.04 -27.74
CA ALA A 265 11.46 -5.85 -27.84
C ALA A 265 11.10 -6.53 -26.51
N LEU A 266 12.10 -7.08 -25.78
CA LEU A 266 11.90 -7.65 -24.44
C LEU A 266 11.39 -6.62 -23.45
N LEU A 267 11.96 -5.39 -23.45
CA LEU A 267 11.46 -4.31 -22.61
C LEU A 267 10.05 -3.87 -22.99
N ALA A 268 9.76 -3.73 -24.29
CA ALA A 268 8.44 -3.38 -24.76
C ALA A 268 7.41 -4.43 -24.33
N ALA A 269 7.73 -5.72 -24.49
CA ALA A 269 6.88 -6.82 -24.02
C ALA A 269 6.67 -6.76 -22.49
N ALA A 270 7.74 -6.51 -21.71
CA ALA A 270 7.66 -6.39 -20.26
C ALA A 270 6.74 -5.24 -19.81
N PHE A 271 6.66 -4.15 -20.58
CA PHE A 271 5.85 -2.98 -20.23
C PHE A 271 4.38 -3.11 -20.66
N VAL A 272 4.11 -3.80 -21.77
CA VAL A 272 2.76 -3.91 -22.36
C VAL A 272 1.97 -5.06 -21.75
N GLU A 273 2.63 -6.18 -21.45
CA GLU A 273 1.96 -7.34 -20.90
C GLU A 273 1.70 -7.18 -19.39
N PRO A 274 0.50 -7.53 -18.90
CA PRO A 274 0.22 -7.55 -17.48
C PRO A 274 1.02 -8.63 -16.75
N LEU A 275 1.27 -8.42 -15.45
CA LEU A 275 2.00 -9.37 -14.59
C LEU A 275 1.13 -10.60 -14.30
N ARG A 276 1.08 -11.57 -15.22
CA ARG A 276 0.18 -12.73 -15.10
C ARG A 276 0.71 -13.90 -14.29
N PHE A 277 2.04 -14.08 -14.25
CA PHE A 277 2.66 -15.27 -13.67
C PHE A 277 3.84 -14.91 -12.79
N GLY A 278 3.73 -15.11 -11.50
CA GLY A 278 4.84 -15.06 -10.55
C GLY A 278 5.79 -13.86 -10.72
N PHE A 279 5.68 -12.87 -9.86
CA PHE A 279 6.57 -11.73 -9.85
C PHE A 279 7.33 -11.69 -8.50
N PRO A 280 8.64 -11.43 -8.46
CA PRO A 280 9.54 -11.08 -9.57
C PRO A 280 9.98 -12.24 -10.49
N VAL A 281 9.94 -13.47 -10.06
CA VAL A 281 10.39 -14.62 -10.88
C VAL A 281 9.18 -15.45 -11.31
N PRO A 282 9.03 -15.76 -12.61
CA PRO A 282 9.98 -15.54 -13.73
C PRO A 282 9.83 -14.22 -14.48
N TRP A 283 8.80 -13.39 -14.19
CA TRP A 283 8.40 -12.28 -15.05
C TRP A 283 9.48 -11.20 -15.25
N ALA A 284 10.24 -10.85 -14.19
CA ALA A 284 11.30 -9.85 -14.26
C ALA A 284 12.51 -10.26 -15.13
N LEU A 285 12.57 -11.51 -15.62
CA LEU A 285 13.59 -11.90 -16.62
C LEU A 285 13.50 -11.05 -17.88
N LEU A 286 12.29 -10.67 -18.33
CA LEU A 286 12.12 -9.85 -19.53
C LEU A 286 12.78 -8.48 -19.42
N PRO A 287 12.44 -7.64 -18.41
CA PRO A 287 13.08 -6.33 -18.24
C PRO A 287 14.56 -6.44 -17.89
N VAL A 288 14.98 -7.44 -17.12
CA VAL A 288 16.39 -7.62 -16.75
C VAL A 288 17.24 -7.95 -17.95
N LEU A 289 16.89 -8.96 -18.76
CA LEU A 289 17.63 -9.35 -19.96
C LEU A 289 17.63 -8.23 -21.02
N GLY A 290 16.47 -7.58 -21.22
CA GLY A 290 16.38 -6.41 -22.11
C GLY A 290 17.31 -5.28 -21.67
N THR A 291 17.36 -4.97 -20.37
CA THR A 291 18.22 -3.94 -19.81
C THR A 291 19.72 -4.28 -19.93
N LEU A 292 20.11 -5.52 -19.63
CA LEU A 292 21.49 -5.98 -19.76
C LEU A 292 21.99 -5.86 -21.18
N GLY A 293 21.18 -6.29 -22.16
CA GLY A 293 21.53 -6.18 -23.57
C GLY A 293 21.65 -4.73 -24.06
N LEU A 294 20.72 -3.84 -23.66
CA LEU A 294 20.81 -2.41 -24.01
C LEU A 294 22.01 -1.72 -23.39
N ILE A 295 22.35 -2.02 -22.13
CA ILE A 295 23.57 -1.50 -21.49
C ILE A 295 24.81 -2.01 -22.22
N ALA A 296 24.88 -3.30 -22.54
CA ALA A 296 26.01 -3.88 -23.28
C ALA A 296 26.23 -3.21 -24.64
N VAL A 297 25.14 -3.00 -25.39
CA VAL A 297 25.20 -2.30 -26.68
C VAL A 297 25.56 -0.83 -26.51
N ALA A 298 25.01 -0.13 -25.52
CA ALA A 298 25.33 1.27 -25.24
C ALA A 298 26.81 1.48 -24.94
N VAL A 299 27.46 0.50 -24.29
CA VAL A 299 28.87 0.52 -23.93
C VAL A 299 29.78 0.16 -25.10
N ALA A 300 29.47 -0.93 -25.83
CA ALA A 300 30.36 -1.48 -26.84
C ALA A 300 30.12 -0.92 -28.26
N SER A 301 28.89 -0.55 -28.59
CA SER A 301 28.46 -0.17 -29.94
C SER A 301 27.46 1.01 -29.92
N PRO A 302 27.87 2.19 -29.42
CA PRO A 302 26.98 3.34 -29.22
C PRO A 302 26.38 3.90 -30.53
N ALA A 303 26.92 3.49 -31.67
CA ALA A 303 26.45 3.89 -33.00
C ALA A 303 25.18 3.13 -33.47
N THR A 304 24.71 2.12 -32.76
CA THR A 304 23.46 1.41 -33.10
C THR A 304 22.26 2.35 -33.04
N PRO A 305 21.21 2.13 -33.87
CA PRO A 305 20.04 3.03 -33.89
C PRO A 305 19.37 3.22 -32.52
N VAL A 306 19.19 2.12 -31.77
CA VAL A 306 18.58 2.15 -30.43
C VAL A 306 19.46 2.93 -29.44
N ALA A 307 20.78 2.70 -29.42
CA ALA A 307 21.69 3.44 -28.54
C ALA A 307 21.72 4.95 -28.88
N ARG A 308 21.69 5.31 -30.17
CA ARG A 308 21.59 6.72 -30.62
C ARG A 308 20.27 7.36 -30.19
N LEU A 309 19.14 6.64 -30.31
CA LEU A 309 17.84 7.13 -29.85
C LEU A 309 17.86 7.41 -28.34
N LEU A 310 18.36 6.48 -27.53
CA LEU A 310 18.50 6.65 -26.09
C LEU A 310 19.49 7.79 -25.73
N ALA A 311 20.48 8.07 -26.56
CA ALA A 311 21.47 9.16 -26.34
C ALA A 311 20.97 10.53 -26.78
N THR A 312 19.75 10.69 -27.28
CA THR A 312 19.19 12.01 -27.67
C THR A 312 19.05 12.93 -26.46
N ALA A 313 19.09 14.24 -26.71
CA ALA A 313 19.04 15.22 -25.63
C ALA A 313 17.79 15.13 -24.73
N PRO A 314 16.57 14.91 -25.25
CA PRO A 314 15.39 14.73 -24.42
C PRO A 314 15.49 13.49 -23.51
N CYS A 315 15.92 12.33 -24.06
CA CYS A 315 16.08 11.10 -23.28
C CYS A 315 17.12 11.27 -22.15
N VAL A 316 18.27 11.82 -22.48
CA VAL A 316 19.35 12.09 -21.51
C VAL A 316 18.91 13.13 -20.47
N GLY A 317 18.21 14.17 -20.88
CA GLY A 317 17.68 15.20 -19.98
C GLY A 317 16.71 14.62 -18.95
N THR A 318 15.72 13.86 -19.41
CA THR A 318 14.76 13.14 -18.54
C THR A 318 15.47 12.13 -17.65
N GLY A 319 16.43 11.35 -18.18
CA GLY A 319 17.18 10.37 -17.41
C GLY A 319 18.02 10.99 -16.29
N ARG A 320 18.55 12.19 -16.47
CA ARG A 320 19.30 12.92 -15.43
C ARG A 320 18.42 13.30 -14.23
N ILE A 321 17.16 13.65 -14.45
CA ILE A 321 16.19 13.98 -13.41
C ILE A 321 15.31 12.79 -13.01
N SER A 322 15.55 11.58 -13.54
CA SER A 322 14.72 10.40 -13.34
C SER A 322 14.51 10.03 -11.86
N TYR A 323 15.52 10.28 -11.02
CA TYR A 323 15.40 10.02 -9.58
C TYR A 323 14.40 10.99 -8.93
N ALA A 324 14.50 12.28 -9.23
CA ALA A 324 13.53 13.26 -8.73
C ALA A 324 12.11 12.99 -9.30
N LEU A 325 11.99 12.62 -10.59
CA LEU A 325 10.70 12.22 -11.17
C LEU A 325 10.10 11.02 -10.43
N TYR A 326 10.91 10.00 -10.14
CA TYR A 326 10.49 8.83 -9.38
C TYR A 326 10.04 9.19 -7.96
N LEU A 327 10.71 10.11 -7.29
CA LEU A 327 10.34 10.54 -5.94
C LEU A 327 9.03 11.34 -5.93
N TRP A 328 8.82 12.25 -6.89
CA TRP A 328 7.70 13.18 -6.86
C TRP A 328 6.41 12.65 -7.50
N HIS A 329 6.49 11.71 -8.48
CA HIS A 329 5.28 11.27 -9.18
C HIS A 329 4.24 10.64 -8.24
N TRP A 330 4.68 9.77 -7.36
CA TRP A 330 3.78 9.02 -6.49
C TRP A 330 3.02 9.89 -5.49
N PRO A 331 3.69 10.73 -4.65
CA PRO A 331 2.98 11.63 -3.75
C PRO A 331 2.02 12.58 -4.48
N VAL A 332 2.40 13.10 -5.64
CA VAL A 332 1.52 13.95 -6.46
C VAL A 332 0.28 13.18 -6.90
N TYR A 333 0.45 11.96 -7.42
CA TYR A 333 -0.67 11.13 -7.88
C TYR A 333 -1.58 10.73 -6.73
N VAL A 334 -1.02 10.32 -5.59
CA VAL A 334 -1.80 9.97 -4.40
C VAL A 334 -2.62 11.17 -3.89
N LEU A 335 -2.00 12.34 -3.78
CA LEU A 335 -2.68 13.54 -3.31
C LEU A 335 -3.77 13.97 -4.27
N MET A 336 -3.53 13.96 -5.58
CA MET A 336 -4.56 14.27 -6.57
C MET A 336 -5.69 13.23 -6.56
N ARG A 337 -5.35 11.94 -6.51
CA ARG A 337 -6.35 10.87 -6.40
C ARG A 337 -7.23 11.06 -5.17
N TRP A 338 -6.64 11.46 -4.05
CA TRP A 338 -7.40 11.73 -2.83
C TRP A 338 -8.26 12.99 -2.94
N THR A 339 -7.72 14.11 -3.47
CA THR A 339 -8.38 15.42 -3.49
C THR A 339 -9.27 15.60 -4.74
N VAL A 340 -8.69 16.05 -5.83
CA VAL A 340 -9.43 16.47 -7.04
C VAL A 340 -9.77 15.33 -8.00
N GLY A 341 -9.21 14.13 -7.76
CA GLY A 341 -9.33 12.98 -8.66
C GLY A 341 -8.16 12.86 -9.64
N LEU A 342 -8.09 11.70 -10.30
CA LEU A 342 -7.07 11.37 -11.31
C LEU A 342 -7.67 10.59 -12.50
N GLU A 343 -8.98 10.66 -12.68
CA GLU A 343 -9.72 9.84 -13.64
C GLU A 343 -9.78 10.46 -15.04
N THR A 344 -9.66 11.79 -15.14
CA THR A 344 -9.74 12.50 -16.44
C THR A 344 -8.35 12.74 -17.06
N ALA A 345 -8.30 12.88 -18.39
CA ALA A 345 -7.07 13.21 -19.09
C ALA A 345 -6.48 14.57 -18.64
N ALA A 346 -7.33 15.55 -18.35
CA ALA A 346 -6.91 16.85 -17.85
C ALA A 346 -6.23 16.75 -16.48
N GLN A 347 -6.80 16.00 -15.55
CA GLN A 347 -6.21 15.72 -14.24
C GLN A 347 -4.87 14.99 -14.39
N GLY A 348 -4.79 13.99 -15.27
CA GLY A 348 -3.55 13.29 -15.58
C GLY A 348 -2.46 14.21 -16.12
N LEU A 349 -2.81 15.13 -17.03
CA LEU A 349 -1.87 16.13 -17.54
C LEU A 349 -1.34 17.08 -16.45
N VAL A 350 -2.23 17.55 -15.58
CA VAL A 350 -1.86 18.39 -14.42
C VAL A 350 -0.93 17.63 -13.48
N ALA A 351 -1.23 16.35 -13.20
CA ALA A 351 -0.40 15.49 -12.34
C ALA A 351 1.02 15.31 -12.90
N VAL A 352 1.13 15.05 -14.22
CA VAL A 352 2.43 14.90 -14.89
C VAL A 352 3.17 16.25 -14.90
N ALA A 353 2.51 17.35 -15.23
CA ALA A 353 3.11 18.68 -15.24
C ALA A 353 3.63 19.09 -13.85
N ALA A 354 2.82 18.87 -12.79
CA ALA A 354 3.22 19.12 -11.40
C ALA A 354 4.42 18.26 -11.00
N THR A 355 4.41 16.98 -11.37
CA THR A 355 5.53 16.06 -11.12
C THR A 355 6.81 16.54 -11.77
N VAL A 356 6.77 16.91 -13.06
CA VAL A 356 7.94 17.41 -13.81
C VAL A 356 8.46 18.73 -13.22
N ALA A 357 7.57 19.64 -12.85
CA ALA A 357 7.92 20.91 -12.23
C ALA A 357 8.63 20.71 -10.88
N LEU A 358 8.03 19.90 -9.97
CA LEU A 358 8.61 19.60 -8.65
C LEU A 358 9.93 18.84 -8.77
N ALA A 359 10.00 17.85 -9.66
CA ALA A 359 11.22 17.10 -9.91
C ALA A 359 12.34 17.99 -10.43
N THR A 360 12.06 18.88 -11.39
CA THR A 360 13.05 19.81 -11.96
C THR A 360 13.50 20.81 -10.90
N LEU A 361 12.58 21.36 -10.11
CA LEU A 361 12.89 22.26 -9.01
C LEU A 361 13.78 21.58 -7.98
N SER A 362 13.36 20.42 -7.46
CA SER A 362 14.12 19.60 -6.49
C SER A 362 15.52 19.26 -7.02
N TYR A 363 15.63 18.85 -8.29
CA TYR A 363 16.91 18.53 -8.91
C TYR A 363 17.85 19.73 -8.91
N ARG A 364 17.36 20.91 -9.32
CA ARG A 364 18.20 22.13 -9.47
C ARG A 364 18.56 22.75 -8.12
N THR A 365 17.62 22.79 -7.16
CA THR A 365 17.79 23.53 -5.90
C THR A 365 18.34 22.68 -4.76
N VAL A 366 18.18 21.35 -4.80
CA VAL A 366 18.57 20.44 -3.71
C VAL A 366 19.62 19.43 -4.16
N GLU A 367 19.34 18.63 -5.22
CA GLU A 367 20.27 17.57 -5.61
C GLU A 367 21.59 18.10 -6.15
N MET A 368 21.55 19.06 -7.08
CA MET A 368 22.76 19.60 -7.71
C MET A 368 23.68 20.31 -6.69
N PRO A 369 23.15 21.19 -5.80
CA PRO A 369 23.95 21.79 -4.75
C PRO A 369 24.55 20.76 -3.77
N ALA A 370 23.79 19.76 -3.34
CA ALA A 370 24.28 18.71 -2.44
C ALA A 370 25.44 17.91 -3.07
N ARG A 371 25.33 17.56 -4.35
CA ARG A 371 26.40 16.90 -5.10
C ARG A 371 27.62 17.80 -5.28
N ALA A 372 27.41 19.10 -5.50
CA ALA A 372 28.50 20.08 -5.60
C ALA A 372 29.23 20.22 -4.25
N TRP A 373 28.48 20.32 -3.16
CA TRP A 373 29.02 20.36 -1.79
C TRP A 373 29.83 19.10 -1.46
N GLN A 374 29.33 17.91 -1.79
CA GLN A 374 30.06 16.64 -1.59
C GLN A 374 31.37 16.59 -2.40
N ARG A 375 31.36 17.10 -3.63
CA ARG A 375 32.58 17.17 -4.47
C ARG A 375 33.63 18.11 -3.87
N ALA A 376 33.20 19.28 -3.35
CA ALA A 376 34.06 20.20 -2.64
C ALA A 376 34.64 19.58 -1.36
N ASN A 377 33.88 18.75 -0.67
CA ASN A 377 34.29 18.07 0.57
C ASN A 377 34.77 16.63 0.35
N ARG A 378 35.25 16.29 -0.83
CA ARG A 378 35.72 14.92 -1.17
C ARG A 378 36.86 14.38 -0.29
N HIS A 379 37.61 15.26 0.36
CA HIS A 379 38.70 14.94 1.26
C HIS A 379 38.23 14.70 2.72
N ALA A 380 36.97 14.98 3.03
CA ALA A 380 36.39 14.82 4.34
C ALA A 380 35.08 13.96 4.28
N PRO A 381 35.13 12.71 3.80
CA PRO A 381 33.94 11.90 3.59
C PRO A 381 33.17 11.63 4.90
N ALA A 382 33.87 11.51 6.03
CA ALA A 382 33.25 11.38 7.35
C ALA A 382 32.37 12.58 7.72
N ALA A 383 32.75 13.79 7.33
CA ALA A 383 31.92 14.98 7.56
C ALA A 383 30.62 14.93 6.74
N VAL A 384 30.69 14.48 5.49
CA VAL A 384 29.51 14.30 4.63
C VAL A 384 28.56 13.24 5.21
N VAL A 385 29.11 12.13 5.68
CA VAL A 385 28.29 11.06 6.32
C VAL A 385 27.62 11.56 7.59
N ARG A 386 28.36 12.25 8.48
CA ARG A 386 27.80 12.83 9.71
C ARG A 386 26.69 13.86 9.42
N ALA A 387 26.89 14.75 8.45
CA ALA A 387 25.86 15.70 8.02
C ALA A 387 24.61 14.99 7.50
N GLY A 388 24.78 13.93 6.71
CA GLY A 388 23.66 13.11 6.23
C GLY A 388 22.89 12.44 7.37
N LEU A 389 23.59 11.84 8.33
CA LEU A 389 22.94 11.23 9.50
C LEU A 389 22.20 12.27 10.35
N ALA A 390 22.76 13.46 10.54
CA ALA A 390 22.10 14.56 11.25
C ALA A 390 20.79 14.98 10.54
N VAL A 391 20.85 15.15 9.21
CA VAL A 391 19.66 15.48 8.39
C VAL A 391 18.60 14.36 8.52
N ALA A 392 18.99 13.10 8.43
CA ALA A 392 18.06 11.97 8.56
C ALA A 392 17.40 11.95 9.95
N LEU A 393 18.17 12.20 11.03
CA LEU A 393 17.63 12.24 12.39
C LEU A 393 16.66 13.40 12.59
N VAL A 394 17.02 14.61 12.16
CA VAL A 394 16.14 15.80 12.24
C VAL A 394 14.85 15.55 11.46
N LEU A 395 14.96 15.00 10.26
CA LEU A 395 13.80 14.65 9.43
C LEU A 395 12.92 13.59 10.11
N ALA A 396 13.51 12.56 10.70
CA ALA A 396 12.76 11.52 11.41
C ALA A 396 11.99 12.09 12.62
N VAL A 397 12.61 12.94 13.41
CA VAL A 397 11.97 13.61 14.55
C VAL A 397 10.84 14.53 14.08
N ALA A 398 11.09 15.36 13.06
CA ALA A 398 10.09 16.30 12.53
C ALA A 398 8.90 15.55 11.90
N THR A 399 9.18 14.56 11.05
CA THR A 399 8.16 13.73 10.41
C THR A 399 7.37 12.92 11.44
N GLY A 400 8.05 12.29 12.40
CA GLY A 400 7.42 11.53 13.48
C GLY A 400 6.52 12.40 14.35
N GLY A 401 6.98 13.59 14.73
CA GLY A 401 6.18 14.58 15.49
C GLY A 401 4.94 15.01 14.71
N MET A 402 5.10 15.38 13.43
CA MET A 402 3.99 15.77 12.57
C MET A 402 2.95 14.65 12.40
N LEU A 403 3.40 13.44 12.15
CA LEU A 403 2.50 12.30 11.95
C LEU A 403 1.78 11.91 13.26
N LYS A 404 2.45 12.02 14.40
CA LYS A 404 1.85 11.78 15.72
C LYS A 404 0.75 12.79 16.04
N PHE A 405 0.96 14.06 15.71
CA PHE A 405 0.02 15.16 16.00
C PHE A 405 -0.83 15.56 14.77
N LYS A 406 -0.94 14.67 13.81
CA LYS A 406 -1.58 14.92 12.50
C LYS A 406 -2.98 15.53 12.61
N SER A 407 -3.81 15.05 13.56
CA SER A 407 -5.17 15.55 13.75
C SER A 407 -5.23 17.04 14.09
N ALA A 408 -4.16 17.61 14.64
CA ALA A 408 -4.07 19.04 14.93
C ALA A 408 -3.81 19.89 13.67
N PHE A 409 -3.19 19.31 12.63
CA PHE A 409 -2.82 20.00 11.40
C PHE A 409 -3.84 19.82 10.28
N MET A 410 -4.74 18.83 10.40
CA MET A 410 -5.68 18.50 9.34
C MET A 410 -6.65 19.65 9.04
N LEU A 411 -6.81 19.99 7.75
CA LEU A 411 -7.64 21.09 7.28
C LEU A 411 -9.12 20.73 7.16
N GLY A 412 -9.47 19.45 7.14
CA GLY A 412 -10.81 18.95 6.93
C GLY A 412 -11.61 18.71 8.21
N GLY A 413 -12.93 18.61 8.08
CA GLY A 413 -13.86 18.20 9.15
C GLY A 413 -13.68 16.76 9.59
N THR A 414 -13.05 15.92 8.76
CA THR A 414 -12.71 14.52 9.06
C THR A 414 -11.60 14.35 10.11
N ARG A 415 -11.07 15.46 10.65
CA ARG A 415 -10.12 15.46 11.78
C ARG A 415 -10.70 14.90 13.09
N ASP A 416 -12.03 14.97 13.28
CA ASP A 416 -12.70 14.44 14.46
C ASP A 416 -12.86 12.91 14.37
N LEU A 417 -11.81 12.21 14.80
CA LEU A 417 -11.76 10.76 14.79
C LEU A 417 -12.90 10.11 15.60
N ALA A 418 -13.40 10.78 16.65
CA ALA A 418 -14.45 10.22 17.48
C ALA A 418 -15.80 10.15 16.74
N THR A 419 -16.09 11.13 15.91
CA THR A 419 -17.31 11.17 15.11
C THR A 419 -17.24 10.24 13.89
N TRP A 420 -16.06 10.18 13.25
CA TRP A 420 -15.90 9.44 12.00
C TRP A 420 -15.58 7.97 12.19
N TYR A 421 -14.73 7.63 13.14
CA TYR A 421 -14.14 6.28 13.23
C TYR A 421 -14.68 5.47 14.40
N PRO A 422 -15.10 4.22 14.17
CA PRO A 422 -15.72 3.40 15.21
C PRO A 422 -14.74 2.83 16.24
N GLU A 423 -13.43 2.79 15.92
CA GLU A 423 -12.44 2.14 16.77
C GLU A 423 -11.89 3.09 17.85
N GLY A 424 -11.64 2.54 19.03
CA GLY A 424 -10.76 3.14 20.05
C GLY A 424 -11.32 4.31 20.85
N ARG A 425 -12.59 4.73 20.66
CA ARG A 425 -13.18 5.84 21.42
C ARG A 425 -14.58 5.49 21.91
N TYR A 426 -14.72 5.37 23.22
CA TYR A 426 -15.95 5.01 23.89
C TYR A 426 -16.64 6.25 24.45
N THR A 427 -17.96 6.31 24.31
CA THR A 427 -18.77 7.46 24.75
C THR A 427 -19.47 7.23 26.06
N VAL A 428 -19.63 5.98 26.49
CA VAL A 428 -20.17 5.68 27.80
C VAL A 428 -19.11 6.00 28.86
N PRO A 429 -19.41 6.90 29.83
CA PRO A 429 -18.48 7.19 30.91
C PRO A 429 -18.16 5.89 31.64
N PRO A 430 -16.89 5.59 31.94
CA PRO A 430 -16.55 4.40 32.70
C PRO A 430 -17.24 4.47 34.06
N GLN A 431 -18.01 3.41 34.39
CA GLN A 431 -18.52 3.25 35.75
C GLN A 431 -17.33 3.07 36.69
N ALA A 432 -17.39 3.67 37.88
CA ALA A 432 -16.33 3.53 38.87
C ALA A 432 -16.04 2.06 39.15
N GLY A 433 -14.81 1.62 38.92
CA GLY A 433 -14.38 0.25 39.10
C GLY A 433 -14.62 -0.68 37.91
N CYS A 434 -15.30 -0.24 36.84
CA CYS A 434 -15.50 -1.04 35.62
C CYS A 434 -14.34 -0.84 34.64
N ALA A 435 -13.75 -1.94 34.17
CA ALA A 435 -12.74 -1.96 33.12
C ALA A 435 -13.06 -3.06 32.11
N ILE A 436 -12.67 -2.85 30.84
CA ILE A 436 -12.75 -3.88 29.80
C ILE A 436 -11.33 -4.29 29.40
N ALA A 437 -11.02 -5.57 29.59
CA ALA A 437 -9.80 -6.17 29.01
C ALA A 437 -10.08 -6.56 27.56
N LYS A 438 -9.32 -5.95 26.62
CA LYS A 438 -9.34 -6.32 25.19
C LYS A 438 -8.21 -7.30 24.91
N GLN A 439 -8.54 -8.48 24.41
CA GLN A 439 -7.60 -9.49 23.95
C GLN A 439 -7.82 -9.72 22.47
N VAL A 440 -6.78 -9.53 21.65
CA VAL A 440 -6.79 -9.84 20.22
C VAL A 440 -6.06 -11.16 20.00
N VAL A 441 -6.71 -12.10 19.35
CA VAL A 441 -6.16 -13.43 19.04
C VAL A 441 -6.08 -13.56 17.53
N PRO A 442 -4.85 -13.50 16.94
CA PRO A 442 -4.66 -13.78 15.53
C PRO A 442 -5.08 -15.22 15.20
N ARG A 443 -5.76 -15.38 14.06
CA ARG A 443 -6.20 -16.70 13.57
C ARG A 443 -5.70 -16.88 12.12
N PRO A 444 -5.51 -18.11 11.67
CA PRO A 444 -5.15 -18.38 10.27
C PRO A 444 -6.19 -17.86 9.26
N ASP A 445 -7.43 -17.72 9.70
CA ASP A 445 -8.62 -17.37 8.93
C ASP A 445 -9.32 -16.10 9.46
N GLY A 446 -8.57 -15.11 9.90
CA GLY A 446 -9.11 -13.83 10.33
C GLY A 446 -8.66 -13.40 11.73
N VAL A 447 -9.51 -12.64 12.41
CA VAL A 447 -9.20 -12.07 13.73
C VAL A 447 -10.32 -12.41 14.70
N MET A 448 -9.96 -12.82 15.92
CA MET A 448 -10.86 -12.91 17.06
C MET A 448 -10.49 -11.85 18.08
N THR A 449 -11.50 -11.11 18.57
CA THR A 449 -11.29 -10.16 19.68
C THR A 449 -12.24 -10.52 20.83
N ILE A 450 -11.72 -10.50 22.04
CA ILE A 450 -12.49 -10.73 23.27
C ILE A 450 -12.49 -9.43 24.08
N LEU A 451 -13.68 -8.92 24.38
CA LEU A 451 -13.92 -7.82 25.31
C LEU A 451 -14.48 -8.41 26.58
N ARG A 452 -13.68 -8.39 27.66
CA ARG A 452 -14.05 -8.96 28.95
C ARG A 452 -14.22 -7.85 30.00
N PRO A 453 -15.45 -7.49 30.37
CA PRO A 453 -15.72 -6.57 31.46
C PRO A 453 -15.28 -7.14 32.82
N THR A 454 -14.69 -6.29 33.67
CA THR A 454 -14.29 -6.62 35.04
C THR A 454 -14.70 -5.45 35.95
N GLY A 455 -15.31 -5.78 37.10
CA GLY A 455 -15.82 -4.76 38.03
C GLY A 455 -17.02 -3.97 37.49
N CYS A 456 -17.60 -4.39 36.38
CA CYS A 456 -18.82 -3.83 35.80
C CYS A 456 -20.04 -4.47 36.43
N GLY A 457 -21.24 -3.92 36.24
CA GLY A 457 -22.49 -4.53 36.66
C GLY A 457 -22.60 -5.97 36.17
N THR A 458 -23.21 -6.84 36.95
CA THR A 458 -23.46 -8.23 36.53
C THR A 458 -24.70 -8.25 35.66
N PRO A 459 -24.69 -8.87 34.46
CA PRO A 459 -25.87 -8.97 33.63
C PRO A 459 -26.97 -9.76 34.38
N ALA A 460 -28.21 -9.32 34.23
CA ALA A 460 -29.36 -9.97 34.88
C ALA A 460 -29.51 -11.46 34.48
N GLN A 461 -28.96 -11.83 33.34
CA GLN A 461 -28.93 -13.20 32.82
C GLN A 461 -27.52 -13.50 32.29
N GLY A 462 -27.03 -14.73 32.52
CA GLY A 462 -25.74 -15.18 31.98
C GLY A 462 -25.72 -15.22 30.47
N GLY A 463 -24.54 -15.52 29.88
CA GLY A 463 -24.36 -15.68 28.47
C GLY A 463 -23.45 -14.58 27.87
N ARG A 464 -22.84 -14.91 26.73
CA ARG A 464 -21.90 -14.06 25.98
C ARG A 464 -22.58 -13.55 24.71
N LEU A 465 -22.17 -12.37 24.25
CA LEU A 465 -22.50 -11.91 22.92
C LEU A 465 -21.36 -12.31 21.95
N ILE A 466 -21.67 -13.15 20.99
CA ILE A 466 -20.77 -13.58 19.94
C ILE A 466 -21.14 -12.83 18.67
N VAL A 467 -20.17 -12.19 18.03
CA VAL A 467 -20.36 -11.38 16.81
C VAL A 467 -19.54 -11.98 15.70
N ALA A 468 -20.17 -12.37 14.59
CA ALA A 468 -19.48 -13.03 13.49
C ALA A 468 -19.84 -12.41 12.13
N GLY A 469 -18.82 -12.05 11.32
CA GLY A 469 -19.05 -11.41 10.03
C GLY A 469 -17.80 -10.99 9.28
N ASP A 470 -17.95 -10.00 8.45
CA ASP A 470 -16.88 -9.35 7.67
C ASP A 470 -16.36 -8.08 8.36
N SER A 471 -15.83 -7.12 7.59
CA SER A 471 -15.34 -5.81 8.09
C SER A 471 -16.40 -5.01 8.85
N HIS A 472 -17.69 -5.30 8.66
CA HIS A 472 -18.77 -4.64 9.40
C HIS A 472 -18.76 -4.97 10.89
N VAL A 473 -18.16 -6.10 11.31
CA VAL A 473 -17.91 -6.37 12.74
C VAL A 473 -16.99 -5.29 13.34
N GLY A 474 -15.92 -4.92 12.64
CA GLY A 474 -15.03 -3.82 13.03
C GLY A 474 -15.75 -2.47 13.03
N ALA A 475 -16.64 -2.23 12.07
CA ALA A 475 -17.43 -1.00 12.01
C ALA A 475 -18.37 -0.82 13.20
N TYR A 476 -18.70 -1.89 13.92
CA TYR A 476 -19.49 -1.85 15.15
C TYR A 476 -18.65 -1.87 16.44
N GLU A 477 -17.32 -1.77 16.36
CA GLU A 477 -16.46 -1.91 17.55
C GLU A 477 -16.88 -0.98 18.69
N ARG A 478 -17.16 0.29 18.40
CA ARG A 478 -17.59 1.27 19.41
C ARG A 478 -18.93 0.89 20.06
N MET A 479 -19.91 0.45 19.29
CA MET A 479 -21.22 0.00 19.80
C MET A 479 -21.06 -1.24 20.68
N LEU A 480 -20.27 -2.20 20.24
CA LEU A 480 -20.02 -3.45 20.98
C LEU A 480 -19.28 -3.19 22.30
N TRP A 481 -18.33 -2.27 22.29
CA TRP A 481 -17.62 -1.87 23.51
C TRP A 481 -18.55 -1.14 24.49
N ASN A 482 -19.31 -0.14 24.01
CA ASN A 482 -20.28 0.56 24.84
C ASN A 482 -21.34 -0.40 25.39
N TYR A 483 -21.78 -1.38 24.60
CA TYR A 483 -22.68 -2.43 25.04
C TYR A 483 -22.07 -3.29 26.16
N ALA A 484 -20.81 -3.72 25.99
CA ALA A 484 -20.10 -4.49 27.01
C ALA A 484 -19.97 -3.70 28.33
N TYR A 485 -19.69 -2.40 28.26
CA TYR A 485 -19.67 -1.52 29.43
C TYR A 485 -21.02 -1.39 30.12
N ALA A 486 -22.06 -1.14 29.34
CA ALA A 486 -23.40 -0.92 29.86
C ALA A 486 -24.00 -2.16 30.53
N THR A 487 -23.69 -3.33 29.98
CA THR A 487 -24.32 -4.58 30.41
C THR A 487 -23.44 -5.49 31.27
N GLY A 488 -22.13 -5.26 31.31
CA GLY A 488 -21.16 -6.17 31.93
C GLY A 488 -20.98 -7.50 31.18
N ARG A 489 -21.52 -7.66 29.96
CA ARG A 489 -21.41 -8.89 29.17
C ARG A 489 -20.07 -9.02 28.47
N GLU A 490 -19.52 -10.24 28.43
CA GLU A 490 -18.39 -10.56 27.55
C GLU A 490 -18.86 -10.54 26.09
N VAL A 491 -18.09 -9.82 25.23
CA VAL A 491 -18.31 -9.80 23.79
C VAL A 491 -17.13 -10.45 23.09
N ARG A 492 -17.41 -11.41 22.19
CA ARG A 492 -16.40 -12.03 21.32
C ARG A 492 -16.71 -11.74 19.87
N THR A 493 -15.74 -11.25 19.13
CA THR A 493 -15.90 -10.99 17.70
C THR A 493 -15.05 -11.94 16.88
N TYR A 494 -15.59 -12.42 15.77
CA TYR A 494 -14.90 -13.23 14.76
C TYR A 494 -15.13 -12.60 13.41
N TRP A 495 -14.08 -12.24 12.69
CA TRP A 495 -14.26 -11.64 11.38
C TRP A 495 -13.09 -11.86 10.44
N LEU A 496 -13.41 -11.91 9.14
CA LEU A 496 -12.48 -11.90 8.01
C LEU A 496 -12.92 -10.84 7.03
N ALA A 497 -12.04 -9.89 6.69
CA ALA A 497 -12.36 -8.80 5.78
C ALA A 497 -12.88 -9.31 4.43
N GLY A 498 -14.01 -8.77 3.97
CA GLY A 498 -14.63 -9.14 2.70
C GLY A 498 -15.37 -10.50 2.71
N CYS A 499 -15.33 -11.26 3.79
CA CYS A 499 -15.98 -12.57 3.93
C CYS A 499 -17.18 -12.49 4.89
N PRO A 500 -18.38 -12.21 4.41
CA PRO A 500 -19.58 -12.11 5.26
C PRO A 500 -19.94 -13.46 5.85
N MET A 501 -20.21 -13.54 7.15
CA MET A 501 -20.84 -14.72 7.72
C MET A 501 -22.30 -14.79 7.28
N ILE A 502 -22.66 -15.79 6.47
CA ILE A 502 -23.97 -15.96 5.87
C ILE A 502 -24.36 -14.74 5.00
N GLY A 503 -23.60 -14.55 3.93
CA GLY A 503 -23.70 -13.34 3.07
C GLY A 503 -24.98 -13.25 2.27
N LEU A 504 -25.62 -14.37 1.89
CA LEU A 504 -26.84 -14.45 1.06
C LEU A 504 -26.70 -13.68 -0.27
N ARG A 505 -25.47 -13.47 -0.78
CA ARG A 505 -25.19 -12.81 -2.05
C ARG A 505 -25.60 -13.69 -3.23
N GLN A 506 -25.52 -13.15 -4.42
CA GLN A 506 -25.87 -13.84 -5.66
C GLN A 506 -24.92 -15.00 -5.99
N GLU A 507 -23.65 -14.87 -5.60
CA GLU A 507 -22.65 -15.91 -5.76
C GLU A 507 -22.34 -16.58 -4.41
N PRO A 508 -22.19 -17.91 -4.38
CA PRO A 508 -21.76 -18.60 -3.16
C PRO A 508 -20.37 -18.15 -2.75
N ALA A 509 -20.10 -18.16 -1.44
CA ALA A 509 -18.75 -17.91 -0.97
C ALA A 509 -17.79 -18.96 -1.55
N THR A 510 -16.66 -18.54 -2.07
CA THR A 510 -15.64 -19.42 -2.66
C THR A 510 -14.30 -19.26 -1.96
N GLY A 511 -13.42 -20.26 -2.07
CA GLY A 511 -12.07 -20.19 -1.55
C GLY A 511 -12.00 -19.95 -0.04
N ALA A 512 -11.24 -18.93 0.38
CA ALA A 512 -11.00 -18.61 1.79
C ALA A 512 -12.29 -18.22 2.54
N CYS A 513 -13.24 -17.54 1.90
CA CYS A 513 -14.50 -17.15 2.53
C CYS A 513 -15.40 -18.35 2.82
N ALA A 514 -15.54 -19.30 1.88
CA ALA A 514 -16.32 -20.53 2.12
C ALA A 514 -15.70 -21.36 3.26
N ALA A 515 -14.37 -21.45 3.27
CA ALA A 515 -13.65 -22.14 4.33
C ALA A 515 -13.81 -21.45 5.70
N PHE A 516 -13.82 -20.12 5.74
CA PHE A 516 -14.08 -19.33 6.95
C PHE A 516 -15.50 -19.58 7.47
N GLU A 517 -16.52 -19.43 6.61
CA GLU A 517 -17.92 -19.66 6.99
C GLU A 517 -18.15 -21.06 7.56
N ALA A 518 -17.65 -22.09 6.89
CA ALA A 518 -17.84 -23.47 7.31
C ALA A 518 -17.18 -23.77 8.65
N ARG A 519 -15.88 -23.39 8.79
CA ARG A 519 -15.13 -23.62 10.04
C ARG A 519 -15.72 -22.84 11.21
N LEU A 520 -16.12 -21.59 10.98
CA LEU A 520 -16.70 -20.79 12.06
C LEU A 520 -18.07 -21.31 12.47
N ALA A 521 -18.88 -21.81 11.53
CA ALA A 521 -20.16 -22.45 11.87
C ALA A 521 -19.97 -23.71 12.72
N ASP A 522 -18.94 -24.52 12.41
CA ASP A 522 -18.60 -25.72 13.21
C ASP A 522 -18.10 -25.34 14.60
N GLU A 523 -17.15 -24.42 14.70
CA GLU A 523 -16.60 -23.92 15.97
C GLU A 523 -17.72 -23.35 16.87
N LEU A 524 -18.58 -22.51 16.29
CA LEU A 524 -19.69 -21.93 17.05
C LEU A 524 -20.67 -22.98 17.55
N ALA A 525 -20.94 -24.01 16.74
CA ALA A 525 -21.80 -25.13 17.19
C ALA A 525 -21.24 -25.89 18.40
N GLU A 526 -19.92 -25.96 18.53
CA GLU A 526 -19.22 -26.65 19.62
C GLU A 526 -19.06 -25.78 20.88
N VAL A 527 -18.81 -24.47 20.72
CA VAL A 527 -18.46 -23.61 21.88
C VAL A 527 -19.61 -22.81 22.47
N LEU A 528 -20.73 -22.73 21.75
CA LEU A 528 -21.91 -21.99 22.20
C LEU A 528 -22.73 -22.76 23.24
N THR A 529 -23.38 -22.02 24.10
CA THR A 529 -24.37 -22.52 25.04
C THR A 529 -25.74 -21.90 24.75
N PRO A 530 -26.85 -22.50 25.25
CA PRO A 530 -28.19 -21.91 25.09
C PRO A 530 -28.33 -20.49 25.66
N ALA A 531 -27.43 -20.09 26.58
CA ALA A 531 -27.43 -18.76 27.17
C ALA A 531 -26.75 -17.71 26.26
N ASP A 532 -26.00 -18.11 25.24
CA ASP A 532 -25.25 -17.20 24.37
C ASP A 532 -26.15 -16.63 23.25
N ILE A 533 -25.81 -15.42 22.75
CA ILE A 533 -26.44 -14.81 21.59
C ILE A 533 -25.38 -14.66 20.50
N VAL A 534 -25.75 -15.01 19.27
CA VAL A 534 -24.91 -14.80 18.08
C VAL A 534 -25.50 -13.66 17.27
N PHE A 535 -24.73 -12.58 17.09
CA PHE A 535 -25.07 -11.47 16.22
C PHE A 535 -24.29 -11.58 14.90
N LEU A 536 -24.97 -11.45 13.76
CA LEU A 536 -24.40 -11.64 12.42
C LEU A 536 -24.47 -10.36 11.58
N PRO A 537 -23.58 -9.36 11.85
CA PRO A 537 -23.45 -8.20 10.99
C PRO A 537 -22.58 -8.55 9.77
N SER A 538 -23.01 -8.15 8.58
CA SER A 538 -22.22 -8.29 7.35
C SER A 538 -22.78 -7.45 6.21
N LEU A 539 -21.96 -7.14 5.21
CA LEU A 539 -22.42 -6.54 3.98
C LEU A 539 -23.15 -7.58 3.11
N ARG A 540 -24.46 -7.42 2.94
CA ARG A 540 -25.31 -8.34 2.16
C ARG A 540 -25.79 -7.71 0.84
N LEU A 541 -25.66 -6.40 0.68
CA LEU A 541 -25.97 -5.69 -0.56
C LEU A 541 -24.71 -5.57 -1.44
N PRO A 542 -24.85 -5.55 -2.77
CA PRO A 542 -23.76 -5.19 -3.66
C PRO A 542 -23.41 -3.71 -3.45
N ARG A 543 -22.13 -3.37 -3.42
CA ARG A 543 -21.69 -1.97 -3.41
C ARG A 543 -22.05 -1.29 -4.72
N TYR A 544 -22.44 -0.02 -4.66
CA TYR A 544 -22.80 0.75 -5.86
C TYR A 544 -21.59 1.04 -6.75
N VAL A 545 -20.46 1.38 -6.14
CA VAL A 545 -19.23 1.78 -6.84
C VAL A 545 -18.04 1.39 -5.97
N GLU A 546 -16.89 1.17 -6.57
CA GLU A 546 -15.66 1.18 -5.81
C GLU A 546 -15.37 2.59 -5.32
N GLN A 547 -15.40 2.74 -4.01
CA GLN A 547 -15.35 4.03 -3.32
C GLN A 547 -13.94 4.63 -3.27
N TRP A 548 -12.96 3.86 -3.70
CA TRP A 548 -11.54 4.19 -3.55
C TRP A 548 -10.89 4.58 -4.88
N GLY A 549 -11.61 4.49 -6.00
CA GLY A 549 -11.21 5.05 -7.28
C GLY A 549 -10.64 4.07 -8.30
N ASP A 550 -10.74 2.77 -8.06
CA ASP A 550 -10.49 1.79 -9.11
C ASP A 550 -11.79 1.35 -9.79
N SER A 551 -11.83 1.51 -11.10
CA SER A 551 -13.00 1.29 -11.97
C SER A 551 -13.41 -0.19 -12.14
N GLY A 552 -12.96 -1.09 -11.26
CA GLY A 552 -13.15 -2.53 -11.39
C GLY A 552 -14.44 -3.12 -10.80
N TYR A 553 -15.10 -2.42 -9.89
CA TYR A 553 -16.37 -2.88 -9.32
C TYR A 553 -17.57 -2.32 -10.09
N ALA A 554 -17.75 -2.79 -11.32
CA ALA A 554 -19.10 -2.74 -11.89
C ALA A 554 -20.03 -3.51 -10.96
N ALA A 555 -21.09 -2.86 -10.52
CA ALA A 555 -22.12 -3.49 -9.71
C ALA A 555 -22.51 -4.82 -10.35
N ALA A 556 -22.20 -5.93 -9.71
CA ALA A 556 -22.77 -7.24 -10.01
C ALA A 556 -24.25 -7.22 -9.56
N ALA A 557 -25.00 -6.23 -10.06
CA ALA A 557 -26.38 -5.99 -9.67
C ALA A 557 -27.40 -6.81 -10.47
N SER A 558 -26.96 -7.65 -11.40
CA SER A 558 -27.87 -8.28 -12.38
C SER A 558 -27.82 -9.81 -12.43
N GLY A 559 -27.10 -10.49 -11.55
CA GLY A 559 -27.14 -11.96 -11.48
C GLY A 559 -28.45 -12.48 -10.89
N ALA A 560 -29.03 -13.52 -11.48
CA ALA A 560 -30.14 -14.27 -10.85
C ALA A 560 -29.71 -14.80 -9.48
N PRO A 561 -30.59 -14.78 -8.46
CA PRO A 561 -30.24 -15.29 -7.13
C PRO A 561 -29.82 -16.76 -7.20
N ASP A 562 -28.65 -17.07 -6.67
CA ASP A 562 -28.21 -18.45 -6.50
C ASP A 562 -29.18 -19.18 -5.54
N PRO A 563 -29.94 -20.19 -5.99
CA PRO A 563 -30.83 -20.95 -5.13
C PRO A 563 -30.08 -21.69 -4.01
N ASP A 564 -28.81 -22.03 -4.24
CA ASP A 564 -27.98 -22.74 -3.27
C ASP A 564 -27.52 -21.84 -2.13
N ALA A 565 -27.40 -20.52 -2.33
CA ALA A 565 -27.00 -19.58 -1.26
C ALA A 565 -27.97 -19.61 -0.05
N VAL A 566 -29.27 -19.77 -0.29
CA VAL A 566 -30.27 -19.89 0.78
C VAL A 566 -30.16 -21.25 1.50
N ALA A 567 -29.88 -22.32 0.76
CA ALA A 567 -29.71 -23.65 1.33
C ALA A 567 -28.43 -23.73 2.20
N VAL A 568 -27.33 -23.16 1.73
CA VAL A 568 -26.06 -23.06 2.48
C VAL A 568 -26.27 -22.22 3.75
N ALA A 569 -26.87 -21.05 3.62
CA ALA A 569 -27.16 -20.16 4.75
C ALA A 569 -28.02 -20.89 5.81
N ARG A 570 -29.06 -21.60 5.38
CA ARG A 570 -29.91 -22.40 6.26
C ARG A 570 -29.14 -23.51 6.96
N SER A 571 -28.22 -24.18 6.28
CA SER A 571 -27.36 -25.22 6.85
C SER A 571 -26.50 -24.66 7.99
N HIS A 572 -25.84 -23.53 7.76
CA HIS A 572 -25.02 -22.88 8.79
C HIS A 572 -25.87 -22.38 9.97
N LEU A 573 -27.02 -21.74 9.71
CA LEU A 573 -27.94 -21.31 10.76
C LEU A 573 -28.42 -22.47 11.60
N ARG A 574 -28.82 -23.60 10.99
CA ARG A 574 -29.23 -24.81 11.71
C ARG A 574 -28.10 -25.36 12.57
N ARG A 575 -26.89 -25.39 12.06
CA ARG A 575 -25.72 -25.89 12.78
C ARG A 575 -25.43 -25.03 14.02
N ILE A 576 -25.42 -23.71 13.88
CA ILE A 576 -25.24 -22.79 15.00
C ILE A 576 -26.44 -22.93 15.99
N ALA A 577 -27.65 -22.96 15.47
CA ALA A 577 -28.86 -23.06 16.28
C ALA A 577 -28.99 -24.40 17.05
N ALA A 578 -28.31 -25.46 16.61
CA ALA A 578 -28.28 -26.75 17.31
C ALA A 578 -27.65 -26.67 18.71
N SER A 579 -26.80 -25.67 18.98
CA SER A 579 -26.27 -25.35 20.32
C SER A 579 -27.31 -24.83 21.30
N GLY A 580 -28.51 -24.49 20.81
CA GLY A 580 -29.57 -23.84 21.60
C GLY A 580 -29.39 -22.31 21.69
N ALA A 581 -28.30 -21.76 21.23
CA ALA A 581 -28.06 -20.29 21.20
C ALA A 581 -29.07 -19.60 20.29
N ARG A 582 -29.42 -18.36 20.63
CA ARG A 582 -30.23 -17.50 19.75
C ARG A 582 -29.36 -16.74 18.78
N ILE A 583 -29.88 -16.49 17.59
CA ILE A 583 -29.18 -15.79 16.50
C ILE A 583 -29.96 -14.53 16.20
N VAL A 584 -29.23 -13.39 16.13
CA VAL A 584 -29.77 -12.13 15.68
C VAL A 584 -29.08 -11.77 14.35
N PHE A 585 -29.87 -11.69 13.29
CA PHE A 585 -29.40 -11.42 11.95
C PHE A 585 -29.56 -9.93 11.65
N GLU A 586 -28.50 -9.26 11.24
CA GLU A 586 -28.59 -7.85 10.82
C GLU A 586 -29.27 -7.75 9.45
N ALA A 587 -30.32 -6.95 9.33
CA ALA A 587 -30.90 -6.59 8.03
C ALA A 587 -29.98 -5.59 7.27
N PRO A 588 -30.07 -5.56 5.92
CA PRO A 588 -29.23 -4.65 5.13
C PRO A 588 -29.41 -3.17 5.50
N LYS A 589 -28.30 -2.49 5.76
CA LYS A 589 -28.20 -1.04 6.02
C LYS A 589 -28.34 -0.22 4.73
N PRO A 590 -28.60 1.11 4.83
CA PRO A 590 -28.45 2.00 3.70
C PRO A 590 -27.02 1.94 3.12
N LEU A 591 -26.93 2.06 1.79
CA LEU A 591 -25.67 2.21 1.04
C LEU A 591 -25.65 3.56 0.35
N PHE A 592 -24.47 4.15 0.17
CA PHE A 592 -24.29 5.40 -0.55
C PHE A 592 -23.31 5.27 -1.69
N LYS A 593 -23.56 6.05 -2.76
CA LYS A 593 -22.75 6.04 -3.98
C LYS A 593 -21.44 6.82 -3.79
N ALA A 594 -21.44 7.87 -2.96
CA ALA A 594 -20.25 8.63 -2.61
C ALA A 594 -19.77 8.25 -1.20
N PRO A 595 -18.46 8.04 -0.97
CA PRO A 595 -17.92 7.75 0.36
C PRO A 595 -17.86 9.02 1.23
N PRO A 596 -18.64 9.09 2.33
CA PRO A 596 -18.73 10.33 3.12
C PRO A 596 -17.38 10.82 3.65
N MET A 597 -16.51 9.97 4.18
CA MET A 597 -15.24 10.38 4.73
C MET A 597 -14.32 11.02 3.68
N ARG A 598 -14.35 10.52 2.44
CA ARG A 598 -13.54 11.07 1.36
C ARG A 598 -14.12 12.36 0.82
N CYS A 599 -15.44 12.49 0.81
CA CYS A 599 -16.16 13.58 0.11
C CYS A 599 -16.64 14.72 1.02
N ALA A 600 -16.53 14.58 2.34
CA ALA A 600 -17.01 15.60 3.28
C ALA A 600 -16.14 16.86 3.31
N ASP A 601 -14.86 16.76 2.97
CA ASP A 601 -13.94 17.87 3.03
C ASP A 601 -14.00 18.74 1.75
N TRP A 602 -13.95 20.06 1.90
CA TRP A 602 -14.09 21.02 0.82
C TRP A 602 -13.10 20.85 -0.34
N PHE A 603 -11.90 20.39 -0.04
CA PHE A 603 -10.85 20.16 -1.05
C PHE A 603 -11.05 18.89 -1.88
N ASN A 604 -12.03 18.04 -1.50
CA ASN A 604 -12.40 16.82 -2.21
C ASN A 604 -13.72 16.99 -3.00
N ALA A 605 -14.41 18.11 -2.85
CA ALA A 605 -15.76 18.32 -3.41
C ALA A 605 -15.82 18.15 -4.94
N THR A 606 -14.72 18.41 -5.65
CA THR A 606 -14.62 18.27 -7.12
C THR A 606 -14.16 16.87 -7.56
N ASN A 607 -13.90 15.96 -6.62
CA ASN A 607 -13.50 14.61 -6.97
C ASN A 607 -14.67 13.88 -7.65
N PRO A 608 -14.48 13.24 -8.81
CA PRO A 608 -15.55 12.53 -9.50
C PRO A 608 -16.28 11.49 -8.66
N VAL A 609 -15.59 10.83 -7.72
CA VAL A 609 -16.21 9.87 -6.80
C VAL A 609 -17.25 10.49 -5.89
N CYS A 610 -17.20 11.81 -5.70
CA CYS A 610 -18.12 12.59 -4.85
C CYS A 610 -19.35 13.13 -5.61
N ALA A 611 -19.35 13.05 -6.94
CA ALA A 611 -20.43 13.58 -7.78
C ALA A 611 -21.82 13.02 -7.45
N PRO A 612 -22.01 11.74 -7.04
CA PRO A 612 -23.31 11.21 -6.67
C PRO A 612 -23.92 11.85 -5.40
N GLY A 613 -23.12 12.53 -4.56
CA GLY A 613 -23.59 13.17 -3.34
C GLY A 613 -23.95 12.21 -2.21
N PHE A 614 -24.61 12.74 -1.18
CA PHE A 614 -24.85 12.07 0.11
C PHE A 614 -26.34 11.79 0.37
N ALA A 615 -27.15 11.78 -0.66
CA ALA A 615 -28.58 11.52 -0.57
C ALA A 615 -29.00 10.50 -1.62
N ILE A 616 -29.95 9.64 -1.25
CA ILE A 616 -30.52 8.61 -2.12
C ILE A 616 -32.00 8.40 -1.71
N ASP A 617 -32.87 8.15 -2.66
CA ASP A 617 -34.26 7.91 -2.35
C ASP A 617 -34.41 6.59 -1.56
N ARG A 618 -35.22 6.68 -0.49
CA ARG A 618 -35.48 5.52 0.37
C ARG A 618 -36.07 4.35 -0.43
N SER A 619 -36.97 4.63 -1.38
CA SER A 619 -37.59 3.62 -2.24
C SER A 619 -36.56 2.85 -3.10
N GLU A 620 -35.48 3.53 -3.58
CA GLU A 620 -34.38 2.87 -4.30
C GLU A 620 -33.68 1.85 -3.39
N LEU A 621 -33.38 2.23 -2.15
CA LEU A 621 -32.72 1.36 -1.20
C LEU A 621 -33.64 0.24 -0.71
N GLU A 622 -34.94 0.48 -0.54
CA GLU A 622 -35.92 -0.54 -0.17
C GLU A 622 -36.07 -1.58 -1.28
N ALA A 623 -36.11 -1.15 -2.54
CA ALA A 623 -36.13 -2.05 -3.69
C ALA A 623 -34.86 -2.92 -3.75
N LEU A 624 -33.70 -2.35 -3.41
CA LEU A 624 -32.42 -3.05 -3.40
C LEU A 624 -32.34 -4.10 -2.27
N ARG A 625 -32.91 -3.79 -1.09
CA ARG A 625 -32.84 -4.66 0.08
C ARG A 625 -33.94 -5.73 0.11
N ALA A 626 -35.07 -5.53 -0.56
CA ALA A 626 -36.21 -6.45 -0.52
C ALA A 626 -35.85 -7.90 -0.94
N PRO A 627 -35.10 -8.17 -2.01
CA PRO A 627 -34.69 -9.53 -2.36
C PRO A 627 -33.83 -10.21 -1.28
N ILE A 628 -32.96 -9.45 -0.59
CA ILE A 628 -32.13 -10.00 0.50
C ILE A 628 -32.96 -10.31 1.71
N LEU A 629 -33.92 -9.45 2.09
CA LEU A 629 -34.85 -9.72 3.19
C LEU A 629 -35.69 -10.97 2.91
N ALA A 630 -36.14 -11.18 1.68
CA ALA A 630 -36.85 -12.39 1.29
C ALA A 630 -35.98 -13.65 1.44
N ARG A 631 -34.71 -13.59 1.06
CA ARG A 631 -33.73 -14.69 1.25
C ARG A 631 -33.46 -14.95 2.74
N MET A 632 -33.30 -13.90 3.55
CA MET A 632 -33.16 -14.02 5.01
C MET A 632 -34.37 -14.74 5.61
N ALA A 633 -35.57 -14.30 5.26
CA ALA A 633 -36.80 -14.97 5.71
C ALA A 633 -36.86 -16.46 5.29
N ALA A 634 -36.44 -16.75 4.03
CA ALA A 634 -36.35 -18.10 3.53
C ALA A 634 -35.31 -18.95 4.27
N ALA A 635 -34.13 -18.39 4.55
CA ALA A 635 -33.08 -19.09 5.31
C ALA A 635 -33.46 -19.37 6.77
N MET A 636 -34.24 -18.48 7.38
CA MET A 636 -34.70 -18.57 8.77
C MET A 636 -35.95 -19.43 8.94
N ARG A 637 -36.59 -19.88 7.85
CA ARG A 637 -37.84 -20.66 7.93
C ARG A 637 -37.64 -21.87 8.86
N ASP A 638 -38.57 -22.05 9.81
CA ASP A 638 -38.56 -23.11 10.82
C ASP A 638 -37.49 -22.98 11.93
N LEU A 639 -36.75 -21.89 12.01
CA LEU A 639 -35.74 -21.58 13.02
C LEU A 639 -36.28 -20.54 14.03
N ARG A 640 -37.01 -20.97 15.06
CA ARG A 640 -37.67 -20.08 16.07
C ARG A 640 -36.67 -19.26 16.91
N GLN A 641 -35.40 -19.68 16.99
CA GLN A 641 -34.33 -18.98 17.71
C GLN A 641 -33.59 -17.93 16.88
N VAL A 642 -33.97 -17.72 15.61
CA VAL A 642 -33.38 -16.74 14.75
C VAL A 642 -34.31 -15.53 14.62
N SER A 643 -33.84 -14.35 14.88
CA SER A 643 -34.55 -13.07 14.75
C SER A 643 -33.75 -12.05 13.88
N ILE A 644 -34.37 -10.95 13.51
CA ILE A 644 -33.77 -9.88 12.73
C ILE A 644 -33.66 -8.62 13.58
N TRP A 645 -32.47 -7.95 13.54
CA TRP A 645 -32.32 -6.57 13.94
C TRP A 645 -32.21 -5.73 12.68
N ASP A 646 -33.05 -4.70 12.55
CA ASP A 646 -33.10 -3.82 11.37
C ASP A 646 -32.63 -2.40 11.70
N PRO A 647 -31.38 -2.01 11.39
CA PRO A 647 -30.87 -0.66 11.58
C PRO A 647 -31.36 0.33 10.52
N PHE A 648 -31.96 -0.16 9.41
CA PHE A 648 -32.33 0.69 8.27
C PHE A 648 -33.31 1.83 8.64
N PRO A 649 -34.43 1.62 9.36
CA PRO A 649 -35.35 2.69 9.72
C PRO A 649 -34.71 3.76 10.62
N ILE A 650 -33.70 3.34 11.41
CA ILE A 650 -32.98 4.27 12.31
C ILE A 650 -32.03 5.15 11.50
N LEU A 651 -31.31 4.56 10.54
CA LEU A 651 -30.36 5.28 9.70
C LEU A 651 -31.03 6.06 8.58
N CYS A 652 -32.20 5.66 8.13
CA CYS A 652 -33.00 6.29 7.08
C CYS A 652 -34.47 6.44 7.54
N PRO A 653 -34.81 7.37 8.43
CA PRO A 653 -36.17 7.54 8.92
C PRO A 653 -37.10 8.25 7.93
N GLU A 654 -36.56 9.02 6.97
CA GLU A 654 -37.30 9.87 6.04
C GLU A 654 -37.44 9.21 4.65
N THR A 655 -38.12 9.88 3.72
CA THR A 655 -38.25 9.44 2.31
C THR A 655 -36.96 9.55 1.53
N THR A 656 -35.99 10.34 2.01
CA THR A 656 -34.65 10.45 1.46
C THR A 656 -33.64 10.03 2.53
N CYS A 657 -32.87 8.98 2.25
CA CYS A 657 -31.75 8.56 3.09
C CYS A 657 -30.58 9.52 2.90
N ARG A 658 -30.02 10.00 4.01
CA ARG A 658 -28.88 10.91 4.02
C ARG A 658 -27.71 10.27 4.74
N ALA A 659 -26.51 10.43 4.18
CA ALA A 659 -25.28 9.92 4.81
C ALA A 659 -24.87 10.72 6.06
N PHE A 660 -25.51 11.86 6.31
CA PHE A 660 -25.27 12.75 7.46
C PHE A 660 -26.58 13.06 8.20
N ARG A 661 -26.49 13.19 9.54
CA ARG A 661 -27.55 13.68 10.42
C ARG A 661 -26.97 14.77 11.33
N ASP A 662 -27.58 15.94 11.35
CA ASP A 662 -27.11 17.10 12.14
C ASP A 662 -25.63 17.45 11.89
N GLY A 663 -25.22 17.40 10.63
CA GLY A 663 -23.83 17.64 10.20
C GLY A 663 -22.83 16.56 10.59
N ARG A 664 -23.26 15.44 11.21
CA ARG A 664 -22.41 14.32 11.60
C ARG A 664 -22.64 13.11 10.69
N PRO A 665 -21.58 12.36 10.32
CA PRO A 665 -21.71 11.25 9.40
C PRO A 665 -22.42 10.06 10.05
N LEU A 666 -23.38 9.45 9.35
CA LEU A 666 -23.95 8.14 9.71
C LEU A 666 -23.10 6.99 9.15
N LEU A 667 -22.40 7.24 8.04
CA LEU A 667 -21.51 6.28 7.43
C LEU A 667 -20.11 6.83 7.31
N PHE A 668 -19.13 5.97 7.49
CA PHE A 668 -17.71 6.25 7.34
C PHE A 668 -17.35 6.34 5.85
N ASP A 669 -17.63 5.29 5.13
CA ASP A 669 -17.58 5.18 3.67
C ASP A 669 -18.98 4.92 3.12
N GLY A 670 -19.15 4.27 1.98
CA GLY A 670 -20.47 4.03 1.41
C GLY A 670 -21.28 2.92 2.09
N ASP A 671 -20.69 2.11 2.97
CA ASP A 671 -21.33 0.92 3.57
C ASP A 671 -21.00 0.66 5.05
N HIS A 672 -19.90 1.18 5.58
CA HIS A 672 -19.54 1.01 6.99
C HIS A 672 -20.10 2.16 7.84
N VAL A 673 -20.66 1.83 8.98
CA VAL A 673 -21.18 2.83 9.94
C VAL A 673 -20.05 3.61 10.59
N SER A 674 -20.28 4.89 10.84
CA SER A 674 -19.33 5.80 11.51
C SER A 674 -19.31 5.59 13.04
N GLY A 675 -18.39 6.27 13.71
CA GLY A 675 -18.39 6.36 15.17
C GLY A 675 -19.67 6.97 15.73
N TYR A 676 -20.20 8.03 15.10
CA TYR A 676 -21.47 8.64 15.48
C TYR A 676 -22.66 7.72 15.27
N ALA A 677 -22.72 6.98 14.16
CA ALA A 677 -23.81 6.05 13.92
C ALA A 677 -23.82 4.89 14.94
N ASN A 678 -22.66 4.48 15.45
CA ASN A 678 -22.60 3.49 16.54
C ASN A 678 -23.35 3.98 17.78
N ASP A 679 -23.23 5.27 18.14
CA ASP A 679 -23.96 5.83 19.28
C ASP A 679 -25.46 5.95 19.00
N VAL A 680 -25.85 6.29 17.76
CA VAL A 680 -27.25 6.36 17.32
C VAL A 680 -27.93 4.99 17.34
N LEU A 681 -27.20 3.94 16.99
CA LEU A 681 -27.72 2.57 16.89
C LEU A 681 -27.74 1.81 18.24
N LEU A 682 -26.88 2.21 19.18
CA LEU A 682 -26.68 1.51 20.45
C LEU A 682 -27.98 1.25 21.24
N PRO A 683 -28.93 2.20 21.40
CA PRO A 683 -30.15 1.93 22.17
C PRO A 683 -30.98 0.78 21.59
N SER A 684 -31.28 0.82 20.29
CA SER A 684 -32.04 -0.23 19.60
C SER A 684 -31.31 -1.57 19.59
N PHE A 685 -29.98 -1.54 19.39
CA PHE A 685 -29.16 -2.73 19.45
C PHE A 685 -29.20 -3.37 20.83
N ALA A 686 -28.99 -2.60 21.89
CA ALA A 686 -29.01 -3.08 23.26
C ALA A 686 -30.38 -3.68 23.64
N GLU A 687 -31.48 -2.99 23.29
CA GLU A 687 -32.83 -3.49 23.51
C GLU A 687 -33.07 -4.85 22.83
N THR A 688 -32.66 -4.97 21.55
CA THR A 688 -32.79 -6.20 20.77
C THR A 688 -31.98 -7.35 21.39
N MET A 689 -30.71 -7.08 21.77
CA MET A 689 -29.85 -8.10 22.37
C MET A 689 -30.36 -8.52 23.74
N GLU A 690 -30.77 -7.61 24.63
CA GLU A 690 -31.29 -7.95 25.95
C GLU A 690 -32.62 -8.67 25.85
N ALA A 691 -33.51 -8.35 24.91
CA ALA A 691 -34.72 -9.13 24.63
C ALA A 691 -34.40 -10.57 24.19
N ALA A 692 -33.35 -10.75 23.36
CA ALA A 692 -32.88 -12.06 22.95
C ALA A 692 -32.30 -12.86 24.13
N PHE A 693 -31.56 -12.23 25.05
CA PHE A 693 -31.05 -12.85 26.28
C PHE A 693 -32.19 -13.24 27.22
N ALA A 694 -33.18 -12.36 27.40
CA ALA A 694 -34.37 -12.63 28.22
C ALA A 694 -35.14 -13.84 27.72
N ALA A 695 -35.26 -14.00 26.40
CA ALA A 695 -35.94 -15.14 25.78
C ALA A 695 -35.11 -16.44 25.78
N ALA A 696 -33.77 -16.35 26.00
CA ALA A 696 -32.87 -17.50 26.16
C ALA A 696 -32.89 -18.08 27.60
N ALA A 697 -33.32 -17.28 28.59
CA ALA A 697 -33.39 -17.74 29.98
C ALA A 697 -34.35 -18.91 30.12
N PRO A 698 -34.00 -19.96 30.89
CA PRO A 698 -34.92 -21.05 31.19
C PRO A 698 -36.18 -20.47 31.89
N ARG A 699 -37.35 -20.76 31.36
CA ARG A 699 -38.58 -20.37 32.03
C ARG A 699 -38.57 -21.03 33.42
N SER A 700 -38.50 -20.23 34.48
CA SER A 700 -38.71 -20.75 35.82
C SER A 700 -40.08 -21.49 35.83
N SER A 701 -40.06 -22.77 36.08
CA SER A 701 -41.30 -23.52 36.33
C SER A 701 -41.99 -22.82 37.49
N ALA A 702 -42.99 -22.04 37.19
CA ALA A 702 -43.89 -21.53 38.21
C ALA A 702 -44.38 -22.73 39.00
N ALA A 703 -44.01 -22.82 40.27
CA ALA A 703 -44.53 -23.83 41.19
C ALA A 703 -46.06 -23.79 41.13
N LEU A 704 -46.66 -24.85 40.67
CA LEU A 704 -48.09 -25.08 40.81
C LEU A 704 -48.43 -24.98 42.34
N PRO A 705 -49.40 -24.17 42.73
CA PRO A 705 -49.81 -24.13 44.10
C PRO A 705 -50.34 -25.54 44.46
N ALA A 706 -49.72 -26.16 45.46
CA ALA A 706 -50.20 -27.39 46.04
C ALA A 706 -51.61 -27.15 46.53
N ARG A 707 -52.58 -27.94 46.03
CA ARG A 707 -53.92 -28.12 46.62
C ARG A 707 -53.88 -29.20 47.68
#